data_ca9c4226420f158e65e3e98e99553000
#
_entry.id   ca9c4226420f158e65e3e98e99553000
#
_cell.length_a   1.000
_cell.length_b   1.000
_cell.length_c   1.000
_cell.angle_alpha   90.00
_cell.angle_beta   90.00
_cell.angle_gamma   90.00
#
_symmetry.space_group_name_H-M   'P 1'
#
loop_
_entity.id
_entity.type
_entity.pdbx_description
1 polymer ?
#
loop_
_entity_poly.entity_id
_entity_poly.type
_entity_poly.pdbx_seq_one_letter_code
_entity_poly.pdbx_strand_id
1 'polypeptide(L)'
;MNRRFQLLTIFVLLVSLLSAQNNKVEKQQRLTGRANISGKTVDYTTDEVMSQVAVQLFALPDSSFVYGVTTDDGGWFNIKKLNVGKYYLRMSFLGYQTQDVNLEIVKDDREKPIGVIKMQDDAIMLSEAVIQEALPPTQMVEDTLMYNVDAFKVPDGSVLEDLVKRLPGVEIDENGAIKVNGQTVTRILVDGQEYFGNDQNMAMKNIPVNIIDRIKTYRRKSDFTRITGVEDGEEETVLDLRVKKNMHKGWLSNYDAALGYPVGENDFSEWLKALYSGRVTLNRFQANTQFSMNANTNNSGRGGGVRKNTQLGVNFSKNIGEPYPRRRNEFPLVVGGNIRWNGSSSRSLSESESETFTTEYTSSSFRNNRSRSNNENNSVSGDGRIEWRPDTSLTIVFRPSFSVSRSNSSSRSGSVTFNTDPYQATDMRDILNEYMNLPAEILDSIGVNSQNSANSNDNNSNQISGNFQISKRFNKERNSNGRNLSVDMSFSKNGGESISRSATKQEYYQRHDRDTIMNRYNVNPTDNSNMSGRIMWTEPFDSGRTSLSLSYQIQASKRETNRQTYVLPVTGDYEFWDQHWYVPSELQQYLNGELSRQATNVTRNHTISMTLRRNTEKINFQMGLNILPQYTGMDNFKYMGYEIGDTSRVVVNYTPSISFRYRWTRQKSLRINMNSRTSQPSMEQMMDITDDSNPLNISKGNPGLLPTLNNSLSLEFSNYIEESRQTINLNMSLSNTLRSISNKTDYDPETGVSLTQPMNMDGFWTNWNTNGNFSYQKTFKNTKYRMSASTNASFRHQEAYMRTGSIGNYNESAGTGGAAVLSTTETVSAGQRASFTYRDNEWVELTVNGNINFNHNENSVRKDGNMDTYNFSYGGRVNVTLPWKNAHIASDINMSSRRGYSGSYNRDDLIWNASASMSFFRGNSGTLRIEYFDILNDESNVNRSVSATGRSDTRNYNINSYIMVHFIY
;
A
#
# COMPACT_ATOMS: atom_id res chain seq x y z
N MET A 1 -20.34 22.55 22.71
CA MET A 1 -20.20 21.17 23.25
C MET A 1 -21.47 20.29 23.11
N ASN A 2 -22.69 20.80 23.15
CA ASN A 2 -23.92 19.96 23.13
C ASN A 2 -24.41 19.49 21.74
N ARG A 3 -24.01 20.10 20.61
CA ARG A 3 -24.41 19.65 19.28
C ARG A 3 -23.52 18.56 18.70
N ARG A 4 -22.27 18.44 19.17
CA ARG A 4 -21.28 17.46 18.70
C ARG A 4 -21.52 16.05 19.27
N PHE A 5 -22.13 15.96 20.45
CA PHE A 5 -22.50 14.67 21.09
C PHE A 5 -23.76 14.05 20.50
N GLN A 6 -24.67 14.86 19.93
CA GLN A 6 -25.92 14.37 19.35
C GLN A 6 -25.71 13.64 18.01
N LEU A 7 -24.70 14.01 17.23
CA LEU A 7 -24.35 13.30 15.98
C LEU A 7 -23.74 11.93 16.24
N LEU A 8 -22.97 11.79 17.31
CA LEU A 8 -22.39 10.51 17.72
C LEU A 8 -23.45 9.54 18.25
N THR A 9 -24.44 10.06 18.97
CA THR A 9 -25.58 9.26 19.51
C THR A 9 -26.53 8.79 18.42
N ILE A 10 -26.75 9.57 17.37
CA ILE A 10 -27.58 9.18 16.22
C ILE A 10 -26.89 8.06 15.41
N PHE A 11 -25.57 8.08 15.31
CA PHE A 11 -24.79 7.05 14.64
C PHE A 11 -24.81 5.70 15.40
N VAL A 12 -24.79 5.74 16.73
CA VAL A 12 -24.87 4.54 17.58
C VAL A 12 -26.30 3.93 17.56
N LEU A 13 -27.33 4.75 17.47
CA LEU A 13 -28.73 4.31 17.38
C LEU A 13 -29.07 3.66 16.02
N LEU A 14 -28.44 4.06 14.94
CA LEU A 14 -28.64 3.43 13.62
C LEU A 14 -28.05 2.00 13.55
N VAL A 15 -27.03 1.72 14.35
CA VAL A 15 -26.41 0.39 14.43
C VAL A 15 -27.25 -0.60 15.24
N SER A 16 -28.07 -0.12 16.19
CA SER A 16 -28.89 -0.98 17.05
C SER A 16 -30.21 -1.49 16.40
N LEU A 17 -30.60 -0.91 15.27
CA LEU A 17 -31.86 -1.31 14.56
C LEU A 17 -31.68 -2.46 13.54
N LEU A 18 -30.47 -2.99 13.36
CA LEU A 18 -30.19 -4.06 12.41
C LEU A 18 -30.14 -5.48 13.01
N SER A 19 -30.56 -5.67 14.24
CA SER A 19 -30.42 -6.95 14.94
C SER A 19 -31.78 -7.65 15.20
N ALA A 20 -32.50 -8.03 14.16
CA ALA A 20 -33.55 -9.04 14.32
C ALA A 20 -33.90 -9.75 13.02
N GLN A 21 -33.24 -10.83 12.73
CA GLN A 21 -33.83 -11.96 12.00
C GLN A 21 -33.14 -13.26 12.38
N ASN A 22 -33.85 -14.10 13.10
CA ASN A 22 -33.49 -15.47 13.41
C ASN A 22 -33.78 -16.37 12.19
N ASN A 23 -32.77 -16.98 11.61
CA ASN A 23 -32.92 -18.11 10.71
C ASN A 23 -32.48 -19.39 11.39
N LYS A 24 -33.38 -20.37 11.39
CA LYS A 24 -33.15 -21.74 11.86
C LYS A 24 -32.15 -22.42 10.92
N VAL A 25 -30.97 -22.75 11.44
CA VAL A 25 -30.01 -23.67 10.80
C VAL A 25 -30.42 -25.09 11.17
N GLU A 26 -30.64 -25.97 10.19
CA GLU A 26 -30.78 -27.41 10.42
C GLU A 26 -29.55 -27.97 11.11
N LYS A 27 -29.77 -28.51 12.30
CA LYS A 27 -28.69 -29.11 13.11
C LYS A 27 -28.31 -30.47 12.53
N GLN A 28 -27.06 -30.68 12.19
CA GLN A 28 -26.48 -32.00 11.99
C GLN A 28 -26.82 -32.91 13.19
N GLN A 29 -27.32 -34.10 12.92
CA GLN A 29 -27.60 -35.09 13.96
C GLN A 29 -26.27 -35.49 14.65
N ARG A 30 -26.26 -35.46 15.98
CA ARG A 30 -25.11 -36.00 16.75
C ARG A 30 -25.09 -37.51 16.62
N LEU A 31 -24.07 -38.00 15.94
CA LEU A 31 -23.79 -39.46 15.87
C LEU A 31 -23.38 -39.97 17.24
N THR A 32 -24.10 -41.01 17.75
CA THR A 32 -23.91 -41.58 19.08
C THR A 32 -23.55 -43.05 19.07
N GLY A 33 -23.43 -43.66 17.87
CA GLY A 33 -23.13 -45.06 17.69
C GLY A 33 -21.69 -45.46 18.01
N ARG A 34 -21.34 -46.74 17.78
CA ARG A 34 -20.00 -47.32 18.07
C ARG A 34 -19.22 -47.67 16.82
N ALA A 35 -19.83 -47.70 15.64
CA ALA A 35 -19.18 -48.08 14.39
C ALA A 35 -18.47 -46.90 13.76
N ASN A 36 -17.33 -47.13 13.14
CA ASN A 36 -16.60 -46.17 12.32
C ASN A 36 -16.46 -46.78 10.90
N ILE A 37 -16.65 -45.93 9.90
CA ILE A 37 -16.37 -46.30 8.50
C ILE A 37 -15.24 -45.48 7.96
N SER A 38 -14.39 -46.09 7.17
CA SER A 38 -13.26 -45.41 6.49
C SER A 38 -13.12 -45.91 5.06
N GLY A 39 -12.68 -45.07 4.18
CA GLY A 39 -12.43 -45.39 2.78
C GLY A 39 -11.47 -44.40 2.14
N LYS A 40 -11.05 -44.71 0.92
CA LYS A 40 -10.15 -43.89 0.14
C LYS A 40 -10.71 -43.68 -1.25
N THR A 41 -10.65 -42.45 -1.76
CA THR A 41 -11.05 -42.14 -3.11
C THR A 41 -9.84 -41.91 -4.01
N VAL A 42 -9.88 -42.47 -5.21
CA VAL A 42 -8.86 -42.35 -6.24
C VAL A 42 -9.52 -42.09 -7.60
N ASP A 43 -8.80 -41.47 -8.48
CA ASP A 43 -9.22 -41.31 -9.88
C ASP A 43 -9.22 -42.67 -10.57
N TYR A 44 -10.23 -42.98 -11.36
CA TYR A 44 -10.41 -44.26 -12.04
C TYR A 44 -9.31 -44.54 -13.08
N THR A 45 -8.86 -43.49 -13.76
CA THR A 45 -7.94 -43.59 -14.91
C THR A 45 -6.47 -43.53 -14.48
N THR A 46 -6.18 -42.62 -13.49
CA THR A 46 -4.79 -42.35 -13.08
C THR A 46 -4.38 -43.07 -11.79
N ASP A 47 -5.33 -43.67 -11.05
CA ASP A 47 -5.16 -44.19 -9.70
C ASP A 47 -4.58 -43.16 -8.69
N GLU A 48 -4.56 -41.88 -9.10
CA GLU A 48 -4.13 -40.79 -8.20
C GLU A 48 -5.18 -40.55 -7.09
N VAL A 49 -4.68 -40.24 -5.91
CA VAL A 49 -5.55 -39.95 -4.76
C VAL A 49 -6.35 -38.69 -4.95
N MET A 50 -7.63 -38.75 -4.62
CA MET A 50 -8.53 -37.59 -4.75
C MET A 50 -8.84 -36.99 -3.39
N SER A 51 -8.33 -35.81 -3.14
CA SER A 51 -8.65 -35.01 -1.95
C SER A 51 -9.91 -34.17 -2.17
N GLN A 52 -10.57 -33.82 -1.05
CA GLN A 52 -11.75 -32.95 -1.03
C GLN A 52 -12.98 -33.51 -1.80
N VAL A 53 -13.05 -34.80 -2.02
CA VAL A 53 -14.27 -35.45 -2.49
C VAL A 53 -15.33 -35.34 -1.41
N ALA A 54 -16.51 -34.82 -1.72
CA ALA A 54 -17.62 -34.73 -0.79
C ALA A 54 -18.21 -36.15 -0.58
N VAL A 55 -18.16 -36.62 0.67
CA VAL A 55 -18.70 -37.92 1.09
C VAL A 55 -19.88 -37.66 2.01
N GLN A 56 -21.09 -37.98 1.53
CA GLN A 56 -22.33 -37.76 2.24
C GLN A 56 -22.96 -39.09 2.63
N LEU A 57 -23.39 -39.24 3.87
CA LEU A 57 -24.05 -40.41 4.37
C LEU A 57 -25.56 -40.18 4.52
N PHE A 58 -26.33 -41.09 3.96
CA PHE A 58 -27.77 -41.09 4.00
C PHE A 58 -28.31 -42.35 4.63
N ALA A 59 -29.38 -42.25 5.44
CA ALA A 59 -30.02 -43.39 6.03
C ALA A 59 -31.10 -43.99 5.06
N LEU A 60 -31.23 -45.29 5.07
CA LEU A 60 -32.26 -46.00 4.34
C LEU A 60 -33.40 -46.42 5.29
N PRO A 61 -34.70 -46.45 4.88
CA PRO A 61 -35.14 -46.30 3.46
C PRO A 61 -35.51 -44.88 3.03
N ASP A 62 -35.50 -43.90 3.91
CA ASP A 62 -36.03 -42.55 3.66
C ASP A 62 -35.04 -41.59 2.99
N SER A 63 -33.81 -42.03 2.77
CA SER A 63 -32.71 -41.24 2.20
C SER A 63 -32.45 -39.93 2.95
N SER A 64 -32.70 -39.91 4.26
CA SER A 64 -32.42 -38.74 5.08
C SER A 64 -30.93 -38.52 5.26
N PHE A 65 -30.50 -37.28 5.16
CA PHE A 65 -29.09 -36.91 5.35
C PHE A 65 -28.68 -37.11 6.83
N VAL A 66 -27.62 -37.87 7.05
CA VAL A 66 -27.09 -38.20 8.38
C VAL A 66 -25.86 -37.42 8.71
N TYR A 67 -24.86 -37.46 7.83
CA TYR A 67 -23.56 -36.83 8.05
C TYR A 67 -22.78 -36.62 6.74
N GLY A 68 -21.88 -35.66 6.71
CA GLY A 68 -21.01 -35.41 5.55
C GLY A 68 -19.59 -35.04 5.99
N VAL A 69 -18.62 -35.54 5.22
CA VAL A 69 -17.20 -35.24 5.35
C VAL A 69 -16.60 -35.05 3.98
N THR A 70 -15.40 -34.48 3.90
CA THR A 70 -14.59 -34.47 2.70
C THR A 70 -13.38 -35.35 2.88
N THR A 71 -12.86 -35.93 1.80
CA THR A 71 -11.60 -36.66 1.85
C THR A 71 -10.44 -35.73 2.15
N ASP A 72 -9.49 -36.23 2.94
CA ASP A 72 -8.26 -35.53 3.26
C ASP A 72 -7.28 -35.52 2.06
N ASP A 73 -6.11 -34.91 2.24
CA ASP A 73 -5.07 -34.86 1.20
C ASP A 73 -4.53 -36.21 0.76
N GLY A 74 -4.77 -37.27 1.52
CA GLY A 74 -4.48 -38.66 1.20
C GLY A 74 -5.61 -39.37 0.47
N GLY A 75 -6.70 -38.67 0.18
CA GLY A 75 -7.94 -39.21 -0.37
C GLY A 75 -8.75 -40.05 0.68
N TRP A 76 -8.40 -39.98 1.96
CA TRP A 76 -9.06 -40.75 3.01
C TRP A 76 -10.23 -39.98 3.61
N PHE A 77 -11.31 -40.71 3.90
CA PHE A 77 -12.40 -40.22 4.74
C PHE A 77 -12.65 -41.14 5.91
N ASN A 78 -13.16 -40.60 7.01
CA ASN A 78 -13.53 -41.35 8.19
C ASN A 78 -14.76 -40.73 8.84
N ILE A 79 -15.83 -41.52 8.93
CA ILE A 79 -17.08 -41.14 9.62
C ILE A 79 -17.21 -42.02 10.88
N LYS A 80 -17.26 -41.42 12.05
CA LYS A 80 -17.22 -42.10 13.37
C LYS A 80 -18.57 -42.06 14.05
N LYS A 81 -18.77 -43.02 14.95
CA LYS A 81 -19.94 -43.06 15.83
C LYS A 81 -21.26 -43.30 15.13
N LEU A 82 -21.24 -44.16 14.10
CA LEU A 82 -22.46 -44.56 13.41
C LEU A 82 -23.32 -45.55 14.22
N ASN A 83 -24.59 -45.40 14.13
CA ASN A 83 -25.57 -46.32 14.67
C ASN A 83 -25.75 -47.57 13.78
N VAL A 84 -26.26 -48.62 14.32
CA VAL A 84 -26.66 -49.83 13.54
C VAL A 84 -27.80 -49.44 12.59
N GLY A 85 -27.69 -49.80 11.31
CA GLY A 85 -28.67 -49.45 10.29
C GLY A 85 -28.18 -49.63 8.88
N LYS A 86 -29.05 -49.39 7.92
CA LYS A 86 -28.73 -49.43 6.50
C LYS A 86 -28.52 -47.98 6.00
N TYR A 87 -27.46 -47.78 5.28
CA TYR A 87 -27.03 -46.50 4.79
C TYR A 87 -26.56 -46.59 3.35
N TYR A 88 -26.44 -45.47 2.68
CA TYR A 88 -25.58 -45.36 1.50
C TYR A 88 -24.71 -44.11 1.61
N LEU A 89 -23.49 -44.26 1.07
CA LEU A 89 -22.54 -43.17 0.94
C LEU A 89 -22.64 -42.61 -0.48
N ARG A 90 -22.84 -41.35 -0.62
CA ARG A 90 -22.75 -40.62 -1.89
C ARG A 90 -21.47 -39.84 -1.94
N MET A 91 -20.63 -40.16 -2.90
CA MET A 91 -19.38 -39.46 -3.17
C MET A 91 -19.55 -38.63 -4.44
N SER A 92 -19.29 -37.35 -4.33
CA SER A 92 -19.35 -36.42 -5.44
C SER A 92 -18.13 -35.54 -5.50
N PHE A 93 -17.64 -35.34 -6.71
CA PHE A 93 -16.52 -34.45 -6.98
C PHE A 93 -16.77 -33.77 -8.35
N LEU A 94 -16.39 -32.50 -8.45
CA LEU A 94 -16.68 -31.74 -9.67
C LEU A 94 -15.90 -32.33 -10.87
N GLY A 95 -16.63 -32.69 -11.94
CA GLY A 95 -16.07 -33.34 -13.13
C GLY A 95 -15.96 -34.86 -13.03
N TYR A 96 -16.61 -35.49 -12.05
CA TYR A 96 -16.65 -36.94 -11.86
C TYR A 96 -18.09 -37.41 -11.68
N GLN A 97 -18.36 -38.61 -12.11
CA GLN A 97 -19.65 -39.26 -11.86
C GLN A 97 -19.85 -39.49 -10.38
N THR A 98 -21.06 -39.18 -9.90
CA THR A 98 -21.43 -39.45 -8.51
C THR A 98 -21.44 -40.94 -8.26
N GLN A 99 -20.72 -41.42 -7.21
CA GLN A 99 -20.68 -42.83 -6.81
C GLN A 99 -21.51 -43.01 -5.54
N ASP A 100 -22.45 -43.98 -5.59
CA ASP A 100 -23.25 -44.37 -4.45
C ASP A 100 -22.81 -45.76 -3.99
N VAL A 101 -22.47 -45.90 -2.68
CA VAL A 101 -22.05 -47.16 -2.08
C VAL A 101 -22.99 -47.52 -0.94
N ASN A 102 -23.74 -48.59 -1.10
CA ASN A 102 -24.64 -49.11 -0.04
C ASN A 102 -23.83 -49.81 1.03
N LEU A 103 -24.18 -49.58 2.28
CA LEU A 103 -23.56 -50.26 3.43
C LEU A 103 -24.57 -50.52 4.52
N GLU A 104 -24.32 -51.61 5.26
CA GLU A 104 -25.12 -51.99 6.41
C GLU A 104 -24.18 -52.12 7.62
N ILE A 105 -24.52 -51.40 8.67
CA ILE A 105 -23.81 -51.44 9.94
C ILE A 105 -24.55 -52.36 10.89
N VAL A 106 -23.89 -53.46 11.28
CA VAL A 106 -24.44 -54.45 12.23
C VAL A 106 -23.85 -54.21 13.63
N LYS A 107 -24.42 -54.88 14.65
CA LYS A 107 -24.15 -54.59 16.06
C LYS A 107 -22.69 -54.86 16.46
N ASP A 108 -21.99 -55.75 15.72
CA ASP A 108 -20.60 -56.14 16.01
C ASP A 108 -19.57 -55.32 15.23
N ASP A 109 -19.99 -54.46 14.28
CA ASP A 109 -19.09 -53.61 13.52
C ASP A 109 -18.55 -52.49 14.40
N ARG A 110 -17.21 -52.47 14.62
CA ARG A 110 -16.50 -51.34 15.26
C ARG A 110 -15.74 -50.51 14.27
N GLU A 111 -15.05 -51.15 13.33
CA GLU A 111 -14.31 -50.52 12.24
C GLU A 111 -14.68 -51.25 10.94
N LYS A 112 -15.28 -50.51 10.00
CA LYS A 112 -15.69 -51.07 8.72
C LYS A 112 -15.03 -50.32 7.58
N PRO A 113 -13.92 -50.85 7.02
CA PRO A 113 -13.31 -50.25 5.86
C PRO A 113 -14.17 -50.48 4.62
N ILE A 114 -14.44 -49.40 3.89
CA ILE A 114 -15.18 -49.44 2.62
C ILE A 114 -14.25 -49.78 1.45
N GLY A 115 -12.91 -49.63 1.67
CA GLY A 115 -11.91 -49.87 0.62
C GLY A 115 -11.61 -48.60 -0.22
N VAL A 116 -11.07 -48.87 -1.41
CA VAL A 116 -10.72 -47.85 -2.40
C VAL A 116 -11.89 -47.67 -3.34
N ILE A 117 -12.41 -46.48 -3.41
CA ILE A 117 -13.48 -46.09 -4.32
C ILE A 117 -12.88 -45.33 -5.49
N LYS A 118 -13.07 -45.86 -6.69
CA LYS A 118 -12.59 -45.26 -7.91
C LYS A 118 -13.64 -44.29 -8.46
N MET A 119 -13.32 -43.05 -8.55
CA MET A 119 -14.15 -41.99 -9.11
C MET A 119 -13.89 -41.89 -10.61
N GLN A 120 -14.92 -42.10 -11.41
CA GLN A 120 -14.82 -42.06 -12.87
C GLN A 120 -15.04 -40.65 -13.38
N ASP A 121 -14.22 -40.18 -14.31
CA ASP A 121 -14.44 -38.92 -15.00
C ASP A 121 -15.81 -38.94 -15.66
N ASP A 122 -16.55 -37.84 -15.53
CA ASP A 122 -17.82 -37.64 -16.22
C ASP A 122 -17.53 -37.17 -17.67
N ALA A 123 -16.94 -38.07 -18.44
CA ALA A 123 -16.67 -37.86 -19.86
C ALA A 123 -17.95 -38.12 -20.65
N ILE A 124 -18.97 -37.30 -20.45
CA ILE A 124 -20.06 -37.28 -21.42
C ILE A 124 -19.55 -36.56 -22.68
N MET A 125 -19.17 -37.33 -23.70
CA MET A 125 -19.12 -36.81 -25.06
C MET A 125 -20.53 -36.41 -25.45
N LEU A 126 -20.91 -35.21 -25.27
CA LEU A 126 -22.13 -34.59 -25.78
C LEU A 126 -22.00 -34.38 -27.30
N SER A 127 -22.46 -35.36 -28.07
CA SER A 127 -23.03 -35.04 -29.38
C SER A 127 -24.39 -34.37 -29.13
N GLU A 128 -24.44 -33.05 -29.32
CA GLU A 128 -25.63 -32.24 -29.57
C GLU A 128 -26.83 -32.41 -28.61
N ALA A 129 -26.75 -31.88 -27.40
CA ALA A 129 -27.83 -31.13 -26.75
C ALA A 129 -27.19 -30.19 -25.74
N VAL A 130 -27.01 -28.93 -26.09
CA VAL A 130 -26.47 -27.90 -25.19
C VAL A 130 -27.56 -27.54 -24.20
N ILE A 131 -27.65 -28.25 -23.08
CA ILE A 131 -28.20 -27.68 -21.85
C ILE A 131 -26.98 -27.10 -21.13
N GLN A 132 -26.67 -25.85 -21.40
CA GLN A 132 -25.74 -25.07 -20.59
C GLN A 132 -26.41 -24.76 -19.26
N GLU A 133 -26.30 -25.64 -18.31
CA GLU A 133 -26.36 -25.23 -16.92
C GLU A 133 -25.04 -24.48 -16.65
N ALA A 134 -25.09 -23.16 -16.80
CA ALA A 134 -23.95 -22.33 -16.57
C ALA A 134 -23.49 -22.54 -15.12
N LEU A 135 -22.28 -23.10 -14.94
CA LEU A 135 -21.64 -23.18 -13.63
C LEU A 135 -21.79 -21.82 -12.93
N PRO A 136 -22.21 -21.79 -11.68
CA PRO A 136 -22.44 -20.52 -11.01
C PRO A 136 -21.15 -19.68 -11.07
N PRO A 137 -21.25 -18.39 -11.40
CA PRO A 137 -20.07 -17.52 -11.51
C PRO A 137 -19.21 -17.51 -10.23
N THR A 138 -19.85 -17.73 -9.09
CA THR A 138 -19.22 -17.80 -7.78
C THR A 138 -19.81 -18.94 -6.98
N GLN A 139 -18.94 -19.69 -6.32
CA GLN A 139 -19.34 -20.78 -5.43
C GLN A 139 -18.57 -20.65 -4.11
N MET A 140 -19.28 -20.80 -2.99
CA MET A 140 -18.66 -20.89 -1.67
C MET A 140 -18.56 -22.35 -1.28
N VAL A 141 -17.36 -22.85 -1.07
CA VAL A 141 -17.10 -24.20 -0.58
C VAL A 141 -16.36 -24.07 0.73
N GLU A 142 -17.02 -24.41 1.83
CA GLU A 142 -16.52 -24.18 3.19
C GLU A 142 -16.10 -22.72 3.44
N ASP A 143 -14.76 -22.46 3.51
CA ASP A 143 -14.17 -21.13 3.74
C ASP A 143 -13.50 -20.56 2.45
N THR A 144 -13.69 -21.25 1.34
CA THR A 144 -13.09 -20.89 0.05
C THR A 144 -14.14 -20.33 -0.89
N LEU A 145 -13.99 -19.08 -1.27
CA LEU A 145 -14.77 -18.47 -2.34
C LEU A 145 -14.09 -18.79 -3.68
N MET A 146 -14.80 -19.49 -4.53
CA MET A 146 -14.34 -19.85 -5.87
C MET A 146 -15.04 -19.01 -6.93
N TYR A 147 -14.26 -18.48 -7.86
CA TYR A 147 -14.74 -17.80 -9.05
C TYR A 147 -14.44 -18.67 -10.28
N ASN A 148 -15.46 -18.93 -11.09
CA ASN A 148 -15.28 -19.55 -12.39
C ASN A 148 -14.87 -18.48 -13.38
N VAL A 149 -13.64 -18.55 -13.90
CA VAL A 149 -13.08 -17.52 -14.79
C VAL A 149 -13.86 -17.38 -16.08
N ASP A 150 -14.36 -18.47 -16.64
CA ASP A 150 -15.10 -18.46 -17.90
C ASP A 150 -16.45 -17.71 -17.80
N ALA A 151 -16.97 -17.54 -16.59
CA ALA A 151 -18.17 -16.74 -16.33
C ALA A 151 -17.92 -15.22 -16.36
N PHE A 152 -16.66 -14.79 -16.32
CA PHE A 152 -16.28 -13.38 -16.29
C PHE A 152 -15.48 -13.04 -17.55
N LYS A 153 -16.20 -12.68 -18.60
CA LYS A 153 -15.56 -12.37 -19.89
C LYS A 153 -14.71 -11.11 -19.78
N VAL A 154 -13.47 -11.23 -20.19
CA VAL A 154 -12.53 -10.13 -20.38
C VAL A 154 -12.10 -10.13 -21.85
N PRO A 155 -11.65 -8.99 -22.39
CA PRO A 155 -11.06 -8.97 -23.73
C PRO A 155 -9.90 -9.96 -23.84
N ASP A 156 -9.74 -10.55 -24.99
CA ASP A 156 -8.60 -11.41 -25.25
C ASP A 156 -7.27 -10.65 -25.07
N GLY A 157 -6.24 -11.33 -24.58
CA GLY A 157 -4.98 -10.69 -24.20
C GLY A 157 -5.01 -9.95 -22.88
N SER A 158 -6.14 -9.97 -22.13
CA SER A 158 -6.25 -9.39 -20.80
C SER A 158 -5.38 -10.10 -19.77
N VAL A 159 -4.92 -9.34 -18.81
CA VAL A 159 -4.15 -9.84 -17.67
C VAL A 159 -5.05 -10.03 -16.44
N LEU A 160 -4.52 -10.69 -15.42
CA LEU A 160 -5.25 -10.99 -14.18
C LEU A 160 -5.94 -9.76 -13.58
N GLU A 161 -5.34 -8.59 -13.66
CA GLU A 161 -5.91 -7.34 -13.15
C GLU A 161 -7.26 -7.02 -13.79
N ASP A 162 -7.41 -7.21 -15.09
CA ASP A 162 -8.65 -6.94 -15.82
C ASP A 162 -9.76 -7.90 -15.40
N LEU A 163 -9.40 -9.15 -15.11
CA LEU A 163 -10.32 -10.15 -14.60
C LEU A 163 -10.73 -9.83 -13.15
N VAL A 164 -9.76 -9.56 -12.29
CA VAL A 164 -9.99 -9.32 -10.86
C VAL A 164 -10.89 -8.11 -10.63
N LYS A 165 -10.75 -7.04 -11.42
CA LYS A 165 -11.67 -5.89 -11.42
C LYS A 165 -13.14 -6.26 -11.70
N ARG A 166 -13.38 -7.39 -12.35
CA ARG A 166 -14.73 -7.86 -12.71
C ARG A 166 -15.33 -8.85 -11.71
N LEU A 167 -14.53 -9.38 -10.79
CA LEU A 167 -15.00 -10.35 -9.81
C LEU A 167 -15.94 -9.70 -8.78
N PRO A 168 -17.07 -10.33 -8.46
CA PRO A 168 -17.97 -9.81 -7.42
C PRO A 168 -17.29 -9.88 -6.05
N GLY A 169 -17.44 -8.82 -5.25
CA GLY A 169 -16.82 -8.72 -3.93
C GLY A 169 -15.34 -8.33 -3.96
N VAL A 170 -14.74 -8.13 -5.13
CA VAL A 170 -13.34 -7.72 -5.25
C VAL A 170 -13.24 -6.23 -5.56
N GLU A 171 -12.32 -5.56 -4.90
CA GLU A 171 -11.97 -4.16 -5.08
C GLU A 171 -10.45 -4.05 -5.25
N ILE A 172 -10.00 -3.18 -6.11
CA ILE A 172 -8.61 -2.77 -6.23
C ILE A 172 -8.58 -1.29 -5.85
N ASP A 173 -7.84 -0.95 -4.82
CA ASP A 173 -7.72 0.44 -4.38
C ASP A 173 -6.75 1.25 -5.29
N GLU A 174 -6.64 2.54 -5.04
CA GLU A 174 -5.80 3.47 -5.83
C GLU A 174 -4.31 3.11 -5.79
N ASN A 175 -3.88 2.39 -4.76
CA ASN A 175 -2.52 1.88 -4.59
C ASN A 175 -2.30 0.48 -5.22
N GLY A 176 -3.34 -0.10 -5.83
CA GLY A 176 -3.30 -1.42 -6.43
C GLY A 176 -3.50 -2.57 -5.44
N ALA A 177 -3.84 -2.30 -4.18
CA ALA A 177 -4.11 -3.35 -3.20
C ALA A 177 -5.48 -3.99 -3.46
N ILE A 178 -5.50 -5.32 -3.49
CA ILE A 178 -6.69 -6.10 -3.77
C ILE A 178 -7.43 -6.37 -2.45
N LYS A 179 -8.73 -6.13 -2.44
CA LYS A 179 -9.61 -6.51 -1.33
C LYS A 179 -10.68 -7.46 -1.84
N VAL A 180 -10.90 -8.56 -1.14
CA VAL A 180 -11.97 -9.51 -1.42
C VAL A 180 -12.93 -9.51 -0.24
N ASN A 181 -14.19 -9.17 -0.47
CA ASN A 181 -15.21 -9.00 0.57
C ASN A 181 -14.73 -8.11 1.72
N GLY A 182 -13.99 -7.01 1.36
CA GLY A 182 -13.42 -6.06 2.30
C GLY A 182 -12.15 -6.51 3.02
N GLN A 183 -11.69 -7.75 2.82
CA GLN A 183 -10.44 -8.26 3.37
C GLN A 183 -9.30 -8.06 2.37
N THR A 184 -8.22 -7.42 2.81
CA THR A 184 -7.04 -7.21 1.96
C THR A 184 -6.38 -8.55 1.63
N VAL A 185 -6.19 -8.82 0.35
CA VAL A 185 -5.38 -9.95 -0.12
C VAL A 185 -3.93 -9.65 0.22
N THR A 186 -3.28 -10.56 0.93
CA THR A 186 -1.88 -10.41 1.31
C THR A 186 -0.94 -11.07 0.31
N ARG A 187 -1.42 -12.10 -0.40
CA ARG A 187 -0.62 -12.88 -1.35
C ARG A 187 -1.44 -13.39 -2.52
N ILE A 188 -0.78 -13.49 -3.67
CA ILE A 188 -1.29 -14.21 -4.84
C ILE A 188 -0.51 -15.52 -4.96
N LEU A 189 -1.24 -16.61 -5.04
CA LEU A 189 -0.69 -17.96 -5.22
C LEU A 189 -1.03 -18.47 -6.61
N VAL A 190 -0.21 -19.34 -7.14
CA VAL A 190 -0.51 -20.11 -8.34
C VAL A 190 -0.42 -21.60 -7.96
N ASP A 191 -1.54 -22.30 -8.09
CA ASP A 191 -1.70 -23.71 -7.65
C ASP A 191 -1.26 -23.94 -6.20
N GLY A 192 -1.60 -23.01 -5.31
CA GLY A 192 -1.28 -23.06 -3.88
C GLY A 192 0.15 -22.67 -3.51
N GLN A 193 0.98 -22.29 -4.47
CA GLN A 193 2.38 -21.92 -4.24
C GLN A 193 2.59 -20.41 -4.40
N GLU A 194 3.47 -19.84 -3.59
CA GLU A 194 3.84 -18.42 -3.71
C GLU A 194 4.61 -18.18 -5.00
N TYR A 195 4.10 -17.26 -5.78
CA TYR A 195 4.70 -16.81 -7.02
C TYR A 195 5.00 -15.31 -6.93
N PHE A 196 6.00 -14.83 -7.67
CA PHE A 196 6.38 -13.41 -7.70
C PHE A 196 6.90 -12.81 -6.38
N GLY A 197 7.37 -13.60 -5.40
CA GLY A 197 8.05 -13.09 -4.21
C GLY A 197 7.27 -12.05 -3.40
N ASN A 198 5.93 -12.15 -3.31
CA ASN A 198 5.00 -11.20 -2.71
C ASN A 198 4.70 -9.92 -3.52
N ASP A 199 5.22 -9.77 -4.73
CA ASP A 199 4.86 -8.64 -5.58
C ASP A 199 3.50 -8.90 -6.26
N GLN A 200 2.42 -8.44 -5.63
CA GLN A 200 1.05 -8.58 -6.14
C GLN A 200 0.86 -7.85 -7.47
N ASN A 201 1.45 -6.67 -7.61
CA ASN A 201 1.36 -5.88 -8.84
C ASN A 201 2.00 -6.62 -10.01
N MET A 202 3.09 -7.33 -9.75
CA MET A 202 3.73 -8.17 -10.75
C MET A 202 2.82 -9.32 -11.19
N ALA A 203 2.18 -10.02 -10.26
CA ALA A 203 1.22 -11.07 -10.58
C ALA A 203 0.03 -10.52 -11.37
N MET A 204 -0.56 -9.41 -10.91
CA MET A 204 -1.73 -8.79 -11.52
C MET A 204 -1.50 -8.37 -12.98
N LYS A 205 -0.33 -7.81 -13.26
CA LYS A 205 -0.02 -7.24 -14.57
C LYS A 205 0.59 -8.24 -15.56
N ASN A 206 1.01 -9.42 -15.09
CA ASN A 206 1.78 -10.33 -15.93
C ASN A 206 1.16 -11.72 -16.13
N ILE A 207 0.13 -12.10 -15.38
CA ILE A 207 -0.55 -13.38 -15.58
C ILE A 207 -1.67 -13.21 -16.61
N PRO A 208 -1.61 -13.89 -17.76
CA PRO A 208 -2.69 -13.85 -18.76
C PRO A 208 -3.94 -14.57 -18.24
N VAL A 209 -5.12 -14.03 -18.52
CA VAL A 209 -6.39 -14.63 -18.06
C VAL A 209 -6.67 -15.97 -18.70
N ASN A 210 -6.28 -16.16 -19.94
CA ASN A 210 -6.56 -17.37 -20.72
C ASN A 210 -5.99 -18.68 -20.13
N ILE A 211 -4.97 -18.59 -19.26
CA ILE A 211 -4.39 -19.75 -18.59
C ILE A 211 -5.11 -20.12 -17.28
N ILE A 212 -5.95 -19.24 -16.74
CA ILE A 212 -6.59 -19.41 -15.44
C ILE A 212 -7.90 -20.17 -15.64
N ASP A 213 -8.07 -21.26 -14.91
CA ASP A 213 -9.32 -22.03 -14.84
C ASP A 213 -10.26 -21.44 -13.78
N ARG A 214 -9.75 -21.26 -12.58
CA ARG A 214 -10.51 -20.76 -11.41
C ARG A 214 -9.66 -19.88 -10.55
N ILE A 215 -10.32 -18.99 -9.83
CA ILE A 215 -9.70 -18.20 -8.78
C ILE A 215 -10.32 -18.62 -7.46
N LYS A 216 -9.49 -19.01 -6.50
CA LYS A 216 -9.91 -19.36 -5.14
C LYS A 216 -9.45 -18.26 -4.19
N THR A 217 -10.34 -17.83 -3.31
CA THR A 217 -9.97 -16.93 -2.22
C THR A 217 -10.32 -17.59 -0.90
N TYR A 218 -9.32 -17.72 -0.06
CA TYR A 218 -9.47 -18.35 1.26
C TYR A 218 -8.50 -17.73 2.24
N ARG A 219 -8.70 -18.04 3.52
CA ARG A 219 -7.81 -17.62 4.59
C ARG A 219 -6.87 -18.76 4.93
N ARG A 220 -5.58 -18.47 4.96
CA ARG A 220 -4.57 -19.39 5.46
C ARG A 220 -3.94 -18.85 6.73
N LYS A 221 -3.34 -19.73 7.51
CA LYS A 221 -2.56 -19.35 8.69
C LYS A 221 -1.40 -18.46 8.28
N SER A 222 -1.08 -17.51 9.15
CA SER A 222 0.06 -16.60 8.94
C SER A 222 1.38 -17.34 8.72
N ASP A 223 2.34 -16.70 8.08
CA ASP A 223 3.71 -17.25 7.96
C ASP A 223 4.33 -17.51 9.33
N PHE A 224 4.03 -16.65 10.32
CA PHE A 224 4.47 -16.87 11.69
C PHE A 224 3.95 -18.19 12.25
N THR A 225 2.64 -18.46 12.16
CA THR A 225 2.04 -19.72 12.59
C THR A 225 2.58 -20.92 11.80
N ARG A 226 2.79 -20.76 10.50
CA ARG A 226 3.32 -21.78 9.62
C ARG A 226 4.77 -22.17 9.99
N ILE A 227 5.62 -21.19 10.28
CA ILE A 227 7.03 -21.40 10.63
C ILE A 227 7.18 -21.87 12.08
N THR A 228 6.53 -21.20 13.01
CA THR A 228 6.71 -21.45 14.46
C THR A 228 5.79 -22.53 15.01
N GLY A 229 4.66 -22.79 14.38
CA GLY A 229 3.60 -23.65 14.92
C GLY A 229 2.78 -22.97 16.03
N VAL A 230 3.09 -21.73 16.37
CA VAL A 230 2.36 -20.93 17.37
C VAL A 230 1.18 -20.27 16.69
N GLU A 231 -0.02 -20.54 17.16
CA GLU A 231 -1.24 -19.86 16.66
C GLU A 231 -1.22 -18.40 17.10
N ASP A 232 -0.97 -17.49 16.17
CA ASP A 232 -1.04 -16.05 16.43
C ASP A 232 -2.46 -15.48 16.23
N GLY A 233 -3.37 -16.32 15.71
CA GLY A 233 -4.74 -15.92 15.40
C GLY A 233 -4.87 -15.00 14.21
N GLU A 234 -3.77 -14.71 13.52
CA GLU A 234 -3.77 -13.98 12.27
C GLU A 234 -3.96 -14.95 11.10
N GLU A 235 -4.79 -14.53 10.17
CA GLU A 235 -5.02 -15.25 8.94
C GLU A 235 -4.70 -14.34 7.76
N GLU A 236 -4.03 -14.89 6.78
CA GLU A 236 -3.72 -14.22 5.53
C GLU A 236 -4.81 -14.53 4.52
N THR A 237 -5.46 -13.51 3.97
CA THR A 237 -6.36 -13.70 2.83
C THR A 237 -5.52 -13.86 1.57
N VAL A 238 -5.68 -14.97 0.88
CA VAL A 238 -4.93 -15.29 -0.33
C VAL A 238 -5.84 -15.41 -1.53
N LEU A 239 -5.31 -15.02 -2.70
CA LEU A 239 -5.90 -15.22 -4.00
C LEU A 239 -5.10 -16.34 -4.69
N ASP A 240 -5.67 -17.53 -4.81
CA ASP A 240 -5.02 -18.70 -5.39
C ASP A 240 -5.57 -18.94 -6.80
N LEU A 241 -4.71 -18.81 -7.79
CA LEU A 241 -5.01 -18.98 -9.19
C LEU A 241 -4.81 -20.44 -9.56
N ARG A 242 -5.87 -21.08 -10.05
CA ARG A 242 -5.78 -22.43 -10.58
C ARG A 242 -5.55 -22.37 -12.08
N VAL A 243 -4.42 -22.92 -12.53
CA VAL A 243 -4.05 -22.96 -13.93
C VAL A 243 -4.76 -24.12 -14.63
N LYS A 244 -5.18 -23.94 -15.89
CA LYS A 244 -5.81 -24.99 -16.70
C LYS A 244 -4.89 -26.21 -16.84
N LYS A 245 -5.44 -27.40 -16.71
CA LYS A 245 -4.67 -28.67 -16.68
C LYS A 245 -3.67 -28.84 -17.85
N ASN A 246 -4.03 -28.38 -19.03
CA ASN A 246 -3.16 -28.44 -20.21
C ASN A 246 -2.03 -27.40 -20.24
N MET A 247 -2.03 -26.44 -19.31
CA MET A 247 -1.04 -25.35 -19.22
C MET A 247 0.00 -25.57 -18.11
N HIS A 248 -0.08 -26.68 -17.36
CA HIS A 248 0.88 -26.98 -16.27
C HIS A 248 2.29 -27.37 -16.76
N LYS A 249 2.47 -27.64 -18.05
CA LYS A 249 3.77 -28.03 -18.64
C LYS A 249 3.99 -27.22 -19.91
N GLY A 250 4.82 -26.17 -19.83
CA GLY A 250 5.11 -25.37 -21.00
C GLY A 250 5.68 -23.99 -20.68
N TRP A 251 5.96 -23.26 -21.73
CA TRP A 251 6.28 -21.84 -21.68
C TRP A 251 5.03 -21.04 -22.04
N LEU A 252 4.77 -20.02 -21.25
CA LEU A 252 3.73 -19.04 -21.52
C LEU A 252 4.41 -17.72 -21.78
N SER A 253 4.10 -17.11 -22.89
CA SER A 253 4.63 -15.80 -23.26
C SER A 253 3.49 -14.84 -23.58
N ASN A 254 3.69 -13.59 -23.24
CA ASN A 254 2.82 -12.49 -23.65
C ASN A 254 3.69 -11.34 -24.10
N TYR A 255 3.35 -10.76 -25.23
CA TYR A 255 4.02 -9.63 -25.86
C TYR A 255 2.98 -8.53 -26.06
N ASP A 256 3.27 -7.33 -25.58
CA ASP A 256 2.47 -6.13 -25.82
C ASP A 256 3.42 -5.04 -26.32
N ALA A 257 3.21 -4.57 -27.52
CA ALA A 257 3.98 -3.47 -28.10
C ALA A 257 3.01 -2.36 -28.53
N ALA A 258 3.28 -1.15 -28.09
CA ALA A 258 2.45 -0.01 -28.44
C ALA A 258 3.28 1.18 -28.89
N LEU A 259 2.75 1.90 -29.84
CA LEU A 259 3.24 3.19 -30.29
C LEU A 259 2.09 4.21 -30.21
N GLY A 260 2.42 5.45 -29.90
CA GLY A 260 1.43 6.50 -29.76
C GLY A 260 2.00 7.89 -29.99
N TYR A 261 1.09 8.83 -29.96
CA TYR A 261 1.41 10.21 -30.21
C TYR A 261 0.58 11.11 -29.24
N PRO A 262 1.19 12.12 -28.58
CA PRO A 262 0.45 13.10 -27.81
C PRO A 262 -0.36 14.00 -28.77
N VAL A 263 -1.60 14.29 -28.37
CA VAL A 263 -2.52 15.11 -29.16
C VAL A 263 -2.66 16.49 -28.51
N GLY A 264 -2.59 17.55 -29.28
CA GLY A 264 -2.66 18.93 -28.83
C GLY A 264 -1.32 19.48 -28.29
N GLU A 265 -1.35 20.76 -27.96
CA GLU A 265 -0.20 21.41 -27.31
C GLU A 265 -0.05 20.93 -25.86
N ASN A 266 1.17 20.66 -25.44
CA ASN A 266 1.49 20.33 -24.06
C ASN A 266 2.88 20.91 -23.71
N ASP A 267 3.11 21.17 -22.43
CA ASP A 267 4.35 21.75 -21.89
C ASP A 267 5.58 20.87 -22.09
N PHE A 268 5.42 19.65 -22.58
CA PHE A 268 6.47 18.67 -22.78
C PHE A 268 6.72 18.34 -24.26
N SER A 269 6.11 19.06 -25.19
CA SER A 269 6.18 18.80 -26.65
C SER A 269 7.60 18.78 -27.22
N GLU A 270 8.52 19.54 -26.64
CA GLU A 270 9.94 19.55 -27.03
C GLU A 270 10.63 18.22 -26.73
N TRP A 271 10.14 17.47 -25.73
CA TRP A 271 10.81 16.27 -25.23
C TRP A 271 10.12 14.98 -25.62
N LEU A 272 8.84 15.07 -26.01
CA LEU A 272 7.99 13.92 -26.24
C LEU A 272 7.37 13.96 -27.62
N LYS A 273 8.14 13.44 -28.59
CA LYS A 273 7.68 13.34 -30.00
C LYS A 273 6.84 12.07 -30.26
N ALA A 274 7.05 11.04 -29.47
CA ALA A 274 6.32 9.77 -29.61
C ALA A 274 6.16 9.07 -28.26
N LEU A 275 5.02 8.44 -28.08
CA LEU A 275 4.73 7.55 -26.95
C LEU A 275 5.01 6.11 -27.34
N TYR A 276 5.50 5.33 -26.41
CA TYR A 276 5.67 3.90 -26.60
C TYR A 276 5.40 3.12 -25.31
N SER A 277 4.97 1.90 -25.47
CA SER A 277 4.89 0.93 -24.40
C SER A 277 5.32 -0.44 -24.94
N GLY A 278 6.14 -1.16 -24.21
CA GLY A 278 6.54 -2.51 -24.54
C GLY A 278 6.52 -3.38 -23.30
N ARG A 279 5.90 -4.55 -23.38
CA ARG A 279 5.88 -5.55 -22.33
C ARG A 279 6.15 -6.93 -22.90
N VAL A 280 7.05 -7.65 -22.27
CA VAL A 280 7.34 -9.06 -22.58
C VAL A 280 7.29 -9.83 -21.27
N THR A 281 6.51 -10.87 -21.19
CA THR A 281 6.50 -11.82 -20.08
C THR A 281 6.71 -13.22 -20.57
N LEU A 282 7.62 -13.94 -19.92
CA LEU A 282 7.90 -15.34 -20.16
C LEU A 282 7.74 -16.07 -18.83
N ASN A 283 6.85 -17.06 -18.80
CA ASN A 283 6.57 -17.82 -17.60
C ASN A 283 6.73 -19.31 -17.90
N ARG A 284 7.28 -20.03 -16.95
CA ARG A 284 7.31 -21.49 -16.97
C ARG A 284 6.78 -22.01 -15.63
N PHE A 285 5.68 -22.73 -15.72
CA PHE A 285 5.05 -23.40 -14.58
C PHE A 285 5.35 -24.89 -14.65
N GLN A 286 5.88 -25.41 -13.56
CA GLN A 286 6.12 -26.82 -13.36
C GLN A 286 5.86 -27.13 -11.87
N ALA A 287 5.40 -28.33 -11.53
CA ALA A 287 4.97 -28.68 -10.16
C ALA A 287 5.92 -28.21 -9.04
N ASN A 288 7.23 -28.34 -9.25
CA ASN A 288 8.23 -28.01 -8.22
C ASN A 288 9.19 -26.90 -8.65
N THR A 289 9.02 -26.31 -9.84
CA THR A 289 9.91 -25.26 -10.35
C THR A 289 9.09 -24.19 -11.05
N GLN A 290 9.34 -22.97 -10.68
CA GLN A 290 8.71 -21.80 -11.29
C GLN A 290 9.79 -20.84 -11.76
N PHE A 291 9.63 -20.35 -12.97
CA PHE A 291 10.51 -19.35 -13.55
C PHE A 291 9.65 -18.29 -14.24
N SER A 292 10.00 -17.04 -14.06
CA SER A 292 9.36 -15.91 -14.72
C SER A 292 10.40 -14.87 -15.11
N MET A 293 10.29 -14.38 -16.34
CA MET A 293 11.03 -13.21 -16.81
C MET A 293 10.04 -12.19 -17.31
N ASN A 294 10.20 -10.94 -16.89
CA ASN A 294 9.41 -9.83 -17.37
C ASN A 294 10.30 -8.67 -17.78
N ALA A 295 9.96 -8.08 -18.90
CA ALA A 295 10.52 -6.81 -19.37
C ALA A 295 9.36 -5.85 -19.65
N ASN A 296 9.48 -4.63 -19.18
CA ASN A 296 8.48 -3.59 -19.36
C ASN A 296 9.19 -2.26 -19.61
N THR A 297 8.77 -1.55 -20.64
CA THR A 297 9.23 -0.17 -20.88
C THR A 297 8.05 0.68 -21.34
N ASN A 298 7.95 1.89 -20.86
CA ASN A 298 6.95 2.85 -21.31
C ASN A 298 7.40 4.29 -21.04
N ASN A 299 6.83 5.21 -21.81
CA ASN A 299 6.94 6.64 -21.59
C ASN A 299 5.57 7.35 -21.57
N SER A 300 4.48 6.59 -21.51
CA SER A 300 3.09 7.05 -21.49
C SER A 300 2.48 7.06 -20.07
N GLY A 301 3.31 7.10 -19.02
CA GLY A 301 2.82 7.05 -17.64
C GLY A 301 2.06 8.30 -17.25
N ARG A 302 0.86 8.12 -16.66
CA ARG A 302 0.08 9.21 -16.06
C ARG A 302 0.65 9.55 -14.67
N GLY A 303 0.67 10.83 -14.33
CA GLY A 303 0.99 11.35 -13.01
C GLY A 303 2.29 12.14 -12.93
N GLY A 304 2.17 13.47 -12.79
CA GLY A 304 3.27 14.40 -12.49
C GLY A 304 4.35 14.49 -13.56
N GLY A 305 3.99 14.92 -14.79
CA GLY A 305 4.94 15.14 -15.86
C GLY A 305 5.13 13.98 -16.84
N VAL A 306 6.23 14.00 -17.57
CA VAL A 306 6.63 12.93 -18.49
C VAL A 306 7.50 11.94 -17.76
N ARG A 307 7.11 10.66 -17.79
CA ARG A 307 7.86 9.60 -17.09
C ARG A 307 8.17 8.44 -18.03
N LYS A 308 9.45 8.14 -18.16
CA LYS A 308 9.94 6.92 -18.81
C LYS A 308 10.29 5.91 -17.73
N ASN A 309 9.75 4.71 -17.83
CA ASN A 309 10.09 3.60 -16.94
C ASN A 309 10.55 2.41 -17.79
N THR A 310 11.62 1.77 -17.35
CA THR A 310 12.06 0.49 -17.90
C THR A 310 12.35 -0.45 -16.74
N GLN A 311 11.79 -1.65 -16.79
CA GLN A 311 11.96 -2.66 -15.77
C GLN A 311 12.30 -3.99 -16.42
N LEU A 312 13.32 -4.66 -15.92
CA LEU A 312 13.64 -6.05 -16.22
C LEU A 312 13.63 -6.84 -14.92
N GLY A 313 12.97 -7.99 -14.91
CA GLY A 313 12.89 -8.82 -13.73
C GLY A 313 12.99 -10.30 -14.08
N VAL A 314 13.69 -11.04 -13.24
CA VAL A 314 13.77 -12.50 -13.31
C VAL A 314 13.43 -13.05 -11.93
N ASN A 315 12.48 -13.96 -11.88
CA ASN A 315 12.08 -14.67 -10.67
C ASN A 315 12.28 -16.16 -10.87
N PHE A 316 12.72 -16.79 -9.81
CA PHE A 316 12.94 -18.24 -9.75
C PHE A 316 12.50 -18.78 -8.41
N SER A 317 11.84 -19.92 -8.40
CA SER A 317 11.52 -20.68 -7.19
C SER A 317 11.55 -22.18 -7.47
N LYS A 318 12.15 -22.95 -6.58
CA LYS A 318 12.25 -24.41 -6.68
C LYS A 318 12.02 -25.06 -5.32
N ASN A 319 11.14 -26.03 -5.31
CA ASN A 319 10.93 -26.94 -4.19
C ASN A 319 11.77 -28.21 -4.42
N ILE A 320 12.52 -28.63 -3.42
CA ILE A 320 13.48 -29.74 -3.51
C ILE A 320 13.13 -30.78 -2.44
N GLY A 321 13.10 -32.03 -2.85
CA GLY A 321 12.72 -33.18 -2.02
C GLY A 321 11.22 -33.48 -2.13
N GLU A 322 10.80 -34.56 -1.49
CA GLU A 322 9.40 -34.97 -1.38
C GLU A 322 8.70 -34.17 -0.27
N PRO A 323 7.46 -33.71 -0.50
CA PRO A 323 6.70 -33.03 0.53
C PRO A 323 6.43 -33.95 1.72
N TYR A 324 6.36 -33.39 2.92
CA TYR A 324 6.08 -34.18 4.12
C TYR A 324 4.67 -34.82 4.07
N PRO A 325 4.53 -36.12 4.42
CA PRO A 325 3.29 -36.89 4.20
C PRO A 325 2.00 -36.29 4.77
N ARG A 326 2.11 -35.55 5.86
CA ARG A 326 0.96 -34.83 6.51
C ARG A 326 0.91 -33.33 6.22
N ARG A 327 1.82 -32.83 5.39
CA ARG A 327 2.00 -31.41 5.09
C ARG A 327 2.42 -31.24 3.63
N ARG A 328 1.53 -31.61 2.71
CA ARG A 328 1.81 -31.71 1.27
C ARG A 328 2.39 -30.43 0.61
N ASN A 329 2.20 -29.26 1.23
CA ASN A 329 2.77 -28.02 0.76
C ASN A 329 4.08 -27.62 1.46
N GLU A 330 4.63 -28.47 2.33
CA GLU A 330 5.89 -28.23 3.03
C GLU A 330 6.98 -29.15 2.49
N PHE A 331 7.94 -28.59 1.77
CA PHE A 331 9.09 -29.29 1.22
C PHE A 331 10.30 -29.18 2.16
N PRO A 332 11.22 -30.16 2.14
CA PRO A 332 12.45 -30.13 2.94
C PRO A 332 13.32 -28.90 2.62
N LEU A 333 13.39 -28.50 1.37
CA LEU A 333 14.17 -27.35 0.96
C LEU A 333 13.41 -26.57 -0.11
N VAL A 334 13.26 -25.26 0.13
CA VAL A 334 12.72 -24.29 -0.84
C VAL A 334 13.80 -23.25 -1.11
N VAL A 335 14.13 -23.05 -2.38
CA VAL A 335 15.09 -22.04 -2.82
C VAL A 335 14.40 -21.18 -3.85
N GLY A 336 14.46 -19.87 -3.66
CA GLY A 336 13.91 -18.91 -4.61
C GLY A 336 14.58 -17.57 -4.52
N GLY A 337 14.31 -16.72 -5.49
CA GLY A 337 14.81 -15.37 -5.49
C GLY A 337 14.38 -14.61 -6.73
N ASN A 338 14.62 -13.31 -6.68
CA ASN A 338 14.42 -12.43 -7.83
C ASN A 338 15.60 -11.49 -8.00
N ILE A 339 15.81 -11.07 -9.22
CA ILE A 339 16.70 -9.98 -9.59
C ILE A 339 15.90 -9.02 -10.46
N ARG A 340 15.97 -7.73 -10.15
CA ARG A 340 15.24 -6.67 -10.84
C ARG A 340 16.16 -5.50 -11.15
N TRP A 341 16.11 -5.04 -12.39
CA TRP A 341 16.64 -3.75 -12.77
C TRP A 341 15.50 -2.79 -13.08
N ASN A 342 15.55 -1.58 -12.53
CA ASN A 342 14.61 -0.51 -12.79
C ASN A 342 15.38 0.73 -13.23
N GLY A 343 15.04 1.25 -14.39
CA GLY A 343 15.45 2.54 -14.87
C GLY A 343 14.23 3.45 -14.99
N SER A 344 14.31 4.64 -14.44
CA SER A 344 13.26 5.64 -14.60
C SER A 344 13.87 7.02 -14.85
N SER A 345 13.24 7.75 -15.76
CA SER A 345 13.53 9.16 -16.00
C SER A 345 12.21 9.92 -15.99
N SER A 346 12.14 11.01 -15.24
CA SER A 346 10.94 11.84 -15.17
C SER A 346 11.29 13.31 -15.29
N ARG A 347 10.45 14.04 -15.99
CA ARG A 347 10.46 15.49 -16.07
C ARG A 347 9.12 16.00 -15.61
N SER A 348 9.14 16.92 -14.66
CA SER A 348 7.91 17.49 -14.09
C SER A 348 7.97 19.00 -14.13
N LEU A 349 6.80 19.57 -14.30
CA LEU A 349 6.51 20.98 -14.12
C LEU A 349 5.39 21.08 -13.10
N SER A 350 5.60 21.90 -12.07
CA SER A 350 4.60 22.15 -11.03
C SER A 350 4.54 23.63 -10.71
N GLU A 351 3.36 24.06 -10.35
CA GLU A 351 3.06 25.41 -9.86
C GLU A 351 2.35 25.27 -8.53
N SER A 352 2.66 26.18 -7.60
CA SER A 352 1.99 26.19 -6.31
C SER A 352 1.74 27.60 -5.81
N GLU A 353 0.57 27.76 -5.20
CA GLU A 353 0.15 28.94 -4.49
C GLU A 353 0.04 28.57 -3.02
N SER A 354 0.76 29.29 -2.18
CA SER A 354 0.76 29.03 -0.75
C SER A 354 0.49 30.31 0.04
N GLU A 355 -0.13 30.11 1.19
CA GLU A 355 -0.41 31.14 2.17
C GLU A 355 0.20 30.70 3.50
N THR A 356 1.06 31.52 4.07
CA THR A 356 1.56 31.36 5.44
C THR A 356 0.68 32.20 6.35
N PHE A 357 0.09 31.55 7.36
CA PHE A 357 -0.73 32.24 8.36
C PHE A 357 0.15 33.10 9.26
N THR A 358 -0.35 34.26 9.65
CA THR A 358 0.34 35.20 10.53
C THR A 358 -0.48 35.45 11.78
N THR A 359 0.17 35.87 12.86
CA THR A 359 -0.49 36.17 14.14
C THR A 359 -1.12 37.57 14.17
N GLU A 360 -0.80 38.42 13.20
CA GLU A 360 -1.37 39.75 13.05
C GLU A 360 -2.63 39.71 12.17
N TYR A 361 -3.68 40.39 12.60
CA TYR A 361 -5.03 40.39 12.03
C TYR A 361 -5.12 40.86 10.57
N THR A 362 -4.04 41.36 9.99
CA THR A 362 -4.10 42.16 8.75
C THR A 362 -3.29 41.65 7.57
N SER A 363 -2.43 40.63 7.72
CA SER A 363 -1.61 40.20 6.57
C SER A 363 -1.16 38.73 6.66
N SER A 364 -1.79 37.89 5.87
CA SER A 364 -1.18 36.61 5.47
C SER A 364 -0.06 36.85 4.48
N SER A 365 0.95 35.99 4.44
CA SER A 365 1.97 36.00 3.40
C SER A 365 1.58 35.02 2.31
N PHE A 366 1.62 35.45 1.08
CA PHE A 366 1.30 34.65 -0.10
C PHE A 366 2.56 34.39 -0.90
N ARG A 367 2.74 33.16 -1.36
CA ARG A 367 3.89 32.77 -2.18
C ARG A 367 3.44 31.96 -3.37
N ASN A 368 3.85 32.41 -4.54
CA ASN A 368 3.67 31.69 -5.77
C ASN A 368 5.01 31.08 -6.17
N ASN A 369 5.01 29.83 -6.59
CA ASN A 369 6.22 29.12 -6.97
C ASN A 369 5.97 28.28 -8.24
N ARG A 370 6.95 28.29 -9.13
CA ARG A 370 7.01 27.43 -10.32
C ARG A 370 8.31 26.64 -10.31
N SER A 371 8.22 25.35 -10.50
CA SER A 371 9.38 24.45 -10.45
C SER A 371 9.36 23.48 -11.61
N ARG A 372 10.52 23.33 -12.26
CA ARG A 372 10.82 22.27 -13.24
C ARG A 372 11.85 21.34 -12.65
N SER A 373 11.63 20.03 -12.74
CA SER A 373 12.59 19.06 -12.29
C SER A 373 12.78 17.92 -13.29
N ASN A 374 14.03 17.43 -13.36
CA ASN A 374 14.42 16.21 -14.05
C ASN A 374 14.95 15.24 -13.01
N ASN A 375 14.45 14.02 -13.02
CA ASN A 375 14.94 12.97 -12.13
C ASN A 375 15.25 11.74 -12.96
N GLU A 376 16.41 11.15 -12.74
CA GLU A 376 16.84 9.88 -13.31
C GLU A 376 17.21 8.94 -12.18
N ASN A 377 16.67 7.74 -12.20
CA ASN A 377 16.98 6.72 -11.21
C ASN A 377 17.23 5.40 -11.91
N ASN A 378 18.37 4.79 -11.60
CA ASN A 378 18.75 3.46 -12.04
C ASN A 378 19.04 2.61 -10.83
N SER A 379 18.41 1.46 -10.72
CA SER A 379 18.59 0.57 -9.58
C SER A 379 18.61 -0.89 -10.02
N VAL A 380 19.51 -1.65 -9.42
CA VAL A 380 19.52 -3.11 -9.46
C VAL A 380 19.27 -3.61 -8.05
N SER A 381 18.32 -4.48 -7.90
CA SER A 381 18.01 -5.11 -6.61
C SER A 381 17.78 -6.59 -6.80
N GLY A 382 18.10 -7.36 -5.77
CA GLY A 382 17.80 -8.78 -5.73
C GLY A 382 17.52 -9.22 -4.32
N ASP A 383 16.64 -10.21 -4.20
CA ASP A 383 16.37 -10.91 -2.96
C ASP A 383 16.33 -12.41 -3.19
N GLY A 384 16.72 -13.13 -2.15
CA GLY A 384 16.73 -14.58 -2.10
C GLY A 384 15.91 -15.12 -0.93
N ARG A 385 15.48 -16.36 -1.06
CA ARG A 385 14.86 -17.12 0.02
C ARG A 385 15.39 -18.53 -0.01
N ILE A 386 15.97 -18.96 1.10
CA ILE A 386 16.36 -20.33 1.35
C ILE A 386 15.59 -20.76 2.61
N GLU A 387 14.70 -21.73 2.47
CA GLU A 387 13.94 -22.28 3.57
C GLU A 387 14.26 -23.76 3.68
N TRP A 388 14.97 -24.11 4.72
CA TRP A 388 15.41 -25.50 4.97
C TRP A 388 14.68 -26.07 6.17
N ARG A 389 14.07 -27.19 5.98
CA ARG A 389 13.36 -27.98 7.00
C ARG A 389 13.96 -29.38 7.07
N PRO A 390 14.98 -29.60 7.91
CA PRO A 390 15.57 -30.94 8.07
C PRO A 390 14.56 -31.99 8.58
N ASP A 391 13.62 -31.53 9.40
CA ASP A 391 12.53 -32.31 9.94
C ASP A 391 11.26 -31.44 10.16
N THR A 392 10.18 -32.07 10.61
CA THR A 392 8.90 -31.36 10.86
C THR A 392 8.94 -30.41 12.05
N SER A 393 10.01 -30.41 12.85
CA SER A 393 10.17 -29.62 14.07
C SER A 393 11.08 -28.42 13.90
N LEU A 394 12.03 -28.46 12.98
CA LEU A 394 13.03 -27.39 12.76
C LEU A 394 12.81 -26.72 11.40
N THR A 395 12.72 -25.42 11.42
CA THR A 395 12.65 -24.57 10.22
C THR A 395 13.76 -23.54 10.29
N ILE A 396 14.54 -23.44 9.24
CA ILE A 396 15.61 -22.45 9.07
C ILE A 396 15.28 -21.64 7.81
N VAL A 397 15.20 -20.34 7.93
CA VAL A 397 14.92 -19.45 6.82
C VAL A 397 16.01 -18.40 6.72
N PHE A 398 16.58 -18.25 5.54
CA PHE A 398 17.53 -17.17 5.23
C PHE A 398 17.02 -16.37 4.06
N ARG A 399 16.96 -15.05 4.22
CA ARG A 399 16.51 -14.10 3.20
C ARG A 399 17.60 -13.03 2.99
N PRO A 400 18.55 -13.26 2.09
CA PRO A 400 19.50 -12.23 1.66
C PRO A 400 18.84 -11.24 0.69
N SER A 401 19.27 -9.99 0.73
CA SER A 401 18.91 -9.00 -0.29
C SER A 401 20.03 -8.01 -0.53
N PHE A 402 20.06 -7.47 -1.74
CA PHE A 402 20.97 -6.38 -2.12
C PHE A 402 20.27 -5.37 -3.00
N SER A 403 20.74 -4.13 -2.96
CA SER A 403 20.29 -3.07 -3.84
C SER A 403 21.44 -2.12 -4.13
N VAL A 404 21.59 -1.75 -5.38
CA VAL A 404 22.51 -0.71 -5.85
C VAL A 404 21.69 0.28 -6.65
N SER A 405 21.75 1.56 -6.28
CA SER A 405 21.01 2.60 -6.97
C SER A 405 21.86 3.85 -7.21
N ARG A 406 21.60 4.46 -8.35
CA ARG A 406 22.09 5.79 -8.68
C ARG A 406 20.92 6.66 -9.09
N SER A 407 20.84 7.84 -8.46
CA SER A 407 19.78 8.81 -8.73
C SER A 407 20.39 10.17 -9.02
N ASN A 408 20.10 10.71 -10.20
CA ASN A 408 20.47 12.07 -10.59
C ASN A 408 19.21 12.91 -10.65
N SER A 409 19.22 14.07 -10.01
CA SER A 409 18.12 15.02 -10.09
C SER A 409 18.64 16.42 -10.36
N SER A 410 17.91 17.18 -11.18
CA SER A 410 18.15 18.60 -11.36
C SER A 410 16.82 19.34 -11.31
N SER A 411 16.84 20.52 -10.75
CA SER A 411 15.64 21.37 -10.68
C SER A 411 16.00 22.83 -10.84
N ARG A 412 15.06 23.56 -11.43
CA ARG A 412 15.04 25.03 -11.49
C ARG A 412 13.70 25.50 -10.94
N SER A 413 13.73 26.42 -10.01
CA SER A 413 12.50 26.98 -9.42
C SER A 413 12.62 28.49 -9.25
N GLY A 414 11.51 29.17 -9.50
CA GLY A 414 11.35 30.58 -9.21
C GLY A 414 10.11 30.77 -8.31
N SER A 415 10.23 31.64 -7.33
CA SER A 415 9.11 31.99 -6.46
C SER A 415 9.12 33.47 -6.09
N VAL A 416 7.92 34.03 -5.90
CA VAL A 416 7.71 35.39 -5.41
C VAL A 416 6.82 35.33 -4.19
N THR A 417 7.20 36.07 -3.15
CA THR A 417 6.44 36.22 -1.91
C THR A 417 5.78 37.61 -1.94
N PHE A 418 4.51 37.68 -1.56
CA PHE A 418 3.68 38.86 -1.51
C PHE A 418 3.14 39.09 -0.09
N ASN A 419 2.99 40.31 0.32
CA ASN A 419 2.37 40.71 1.58
C ASN A 419 0.84 40.76 1.53
N THR A 420 0.26 40.67 0.34
CA THR A 420 -1.18 40.65 0.08
C THR A 420 -1.49 39.57 -0.96
N ASP A 421 -2.71 39.08 -0.97
CA ASP A 421 -3.14 38.09 -1.99
C ASP A 421 -3.02 38.73 -3.39
N PRO A 422 -2.10 38.25 -4.24
CA PRO A 422 -1.85 38.88 -5.51
C PRO A 422 -3.05 38.79 -6.48
N TYR A 423 -3.95 37.81 -6.30
CA TYR A 423 -5.16 37.67 -7.12
C TYR A 423 -6.29 38.63 -6.71
N GLN A 424 -6.18 39.23 -5.51
CA GLN A 424 -7.06 40.33 -5.10
C GLN A 424 -6.49 41.69 -5.45
N ALA A 425 -5.17 41.81 -5.50
CA ALA A 425 -4.48 43.07 -5.79
C ALA A 425 -4.34 43.34 -7.29
N THR A 426 -4.45 42.34 -8.15
CA THR A 426 -4.30 42.45 -9.61
C THR A 426 -5.42 41.71 -10.33
N ASP A 427 -5.78 42.13 -11.53
CA ASP A 427 -6.72 41.43 -12.42
C ASP A 427 -6.10 40.22 -13.14
N MET A 428 -4.84 39.92 -12.86
CA MET A 428 -4.12 38.78 -13.45
C MET A 428 -4.65 37.48 -12.92
N ARG A 429 -5.04 36.55 -13.81
CA ARG A 429 -5.56 35.22 -13.45
C ARG A 429 -4.47 34.18 -13.30
N ASP A 430 -3.31 34.36 -13.94
CA ASP A 430 -2.21 33.40 -13.97
C ASP A 430 -0.88 34.10 -13.62
N ILE A 431 -0.76 34.53 -12.37
CA ILE A 431 0.44 35.22 -11.85
C ILE A 431 1.69 34.32 -11.90
N LEU A 432 1.54 32.99 -11.79
CA LEU A 432 2.67 32.05 -11.85
C LEU A 432 3.38 32.01 -13.20
N ASN A 433 2.66 32.26 -14.29
CA ASN A 433 3.27 32.33 -15.62
C ASN A 433 3.88 33.71 -15.91
N GLU A 434 3.33 34.77 -15.31
CA GLU A 434 3.63 36.16 -15.63
C GLU A 434 4.39 36.90 -14.53
N TYR A 435 4.68 36.24 -13.38
CA TYR A 435 5.34 36.93 -12.27
C TYR A 435 6.67 37.60 -12.64
N MET A 436 7.37 37.10 -13.69
CA MET A 436 8.59 37.71 -14.22
C MET A 436 8.30 38.96 -15.07
N ASN A 437 7.06 39.11 -15.53
CA ASN A 437 6.60 40.23 -16.34
C ASN A 437 5.69 41.20 -15.57
N LEU A 438 5.54 40.98 -14.25
CA LEU A 438 4.81 41.92 -13.40
C LEU A 438 5.44 43.30 -13.46
N PRO A 439 4.66 44.35 -13.59
CA PRO A 439 5.18 45.71 -13.52
C PRO A 439 5.95 45.94 -12.23
N ALA A 440 7.08 46.61 -12.30
CA ALA A 440 7.91 46.92 -11.13
C ALA A 440 7.10 47.62 -10.03
N GLU A 441 6.15 48.51 -10.39
CA GLU A 441 5.25 49.18 -9.46
C GLU A 441 4.40 48.23 -8.60
N ILE A 442 3.95 47.09 -9.16
CA ILE A 442 3.21 46.07 -8.41
C ILE A 442 4.15 45.30 -7.49
N LEU A 443 5.34 44.93 -7.98
CA LEU A 443 6.34 44.24 -7.16
C LEU A 443 6.82 45.12 -6.01
N ASP A 444 7.04 46.41 -6.27
CA ASP A 444 7.44 47.39 -5.26
C ASP A 444 6.33 47.66 -4.23
N SER A 445 5.05 47.48 -4.59
CA SER A 445 3.93 47.73 -3.69
C SER A 445 3.55 46.53 -2.82
N ILE A 446 3.47 45.33 -3.38
CA ILE A 446 3.03 44.11 -2.67
C ILE A 446 4.07 43.02 -2.62
N GLY A 447 5.15 43.13 -3.40
CA GLY A 447 6.25 42.16 -3.41
C GLY A 447 7.11 42.27 -2.15
N VAL A 448 7.44 41.17 -1.54
CA VAL A 448 8.37 41.08 -0.42
C VAL A 448 9.75 40.62 -0.91
N ASN A 449 9.80 39.49 -1.58
CA ASN A 449 11.04 38.95 -2.16
C ASN A 449 10.75 38.05 -3.35
N SER A 450 11.79 37.83 -4.14
CA SER A 450 11.85 36.71 -5.10
C SER A 450 13.00 35.79 -4.79
N GLN A 451 12.85 34.51 -5.11
CA GLN A 451 13.89 33.52 -5.01
C GLN A 451 13.96 32.67 -6.26
N ASN A 452 15.11 32.67 -6.89
CA ASN A 452 15.45 31.77 -8.00
C ASN A 452 16.45 30.74 -7.52
N SER A 453 16.24 29.48 -7.82
CA SER A 453 17.13 28.38 -7.38
C SER A 453 17.35 27.40 -8.51
N ALA A 454 18.60 26.99 -8.68
CA ALA A 454 19.04 25.93 -9.58
C ALA A 454 19.79 24.88 -8.77
N ASN A 455 19.31 23.64 -8.80
CA ASN A 455 19.86 22.56 -7.97
C ASN A 455 20.17 21.32 -8.81
N SER A 456 21.21 20.59 -8.44
CA SER A 456 21.55 19.28 -8.96
C SER A 456 22.00 18.37 -7.83
N ASN A 457 21.50 17.14 -7.81
CA ASN A 457 21.89 16.11 -6.84
C ASN A 457 22.28 14.82 -7.58
N ASP A 458 23.40 14.24 -7.20
CA ASP A 458 23.87 12.92 -7.63
C ASP A 458 24.01 12.04 -6.39
N ASN A 459 23.19 11.01 -6.30
CA ASN A 459 23.14 10.11 -5.15
C ASN A 459 23.46 8.68 -5.59
N ASN A 460 24.47 8.10 -4.97
CA ASN A 460 24.81 6.69 -5.09
C ASN A 460 24.47 5.98 -3.78
N SER A 461 23.83 4.83 -3.85
CA SER A 461 23.49 4.04 -2.67
C SER A 461 23.67 2.55 -2.93
N ASN A 462 24.32 1.88 -1.99
CA ASN A 462 24.55 0.44 -1.99
C ASN A 462 23.98 -0.14 -0.69
N GLN A 463 23.17 -1.16 -0.79
CA GLN A 463 22.60 -1.85 0.36
C GLN A 463 22.83 -3.35 0.25
N ILE A 464 23.26 -3.95 1.34
CA ILE A 464 23.29 -5.40 1.54
C ILE A 464 22.55 -5.68 2.85
N SER A 465 21.62 -6.63 2.83
CA SER A 465 20.91 -7.04 4.03
C SER A 465 20.62 -8.53 4.03
N GLY A 466 20.37 -9.07 5.21
CA GLY A 466 19.96 -10.45 5.37
C GLY A 466 19.13 -10.63 6.64
N ASN A 467 18.15 -11.50 6.54
CA ASN A 467 17.34 -11.95 7.67
C ASN A 467 17.50 -13.47 7.82
N PHE A 468 17.87 -13.88 9.00
CA PHE A 468 18.07 -15.28 9.37
C PHE A 468 17.12 -15.65 10.50
N GLN A 469 16.31 -16.67 10.32
CA GLN A 469 15.33 -17.14 11.28
C GLN A 469 15.49 -18.62 11.53
N ILE A 470 15.59 -19.02 12.77
CA ILE A 470 15.54 -20.42 13.23
C ILE A 470 14.31 -20.57 14.11
N SER A 471 13.52 -21.60 13.84
CA SER A 471 12.36 -21.93 14.65
C SER A 471 12.36 -23.41 14.97
N LYS A 472 12.38 -23.75 16.25
CA LYS A 472 12.30 -25.12 16.76
C LYS A 472 11.00 -25.35 17.51
N ARG A 473 10.22 -26.30 17.03
CA ARG A 473 8.95 -26.74 17.65
C ARG A 473 9.20 -27.95 18.55
N PHE A 474 8.55 -27.98 19.69
CA PHE A 474 8.65 -29.06 20.67
C PHE A 474 7.31 -29.80 20.74
N ASN A 475 7.04 -30.69 19.79
CA ASN A 475 5.72 -31.33 19.62
C ASN A 475 5.69 -32.79 20.10
N LYS A 476 6.62 -33.24 20.99
CA LYS A 476 6.73 -34.65 21.40
C LYS A 476 5.61 -35.10 22.32
N GLU A 477 4.87 -34.23 22.97
CA GLU A 477 3.78 -34.58 23.88
C GLU A 477 2.44 -34.07 23.38
N ARG A 478 1.37 -34.79 23.68
CA ARG A 478 0.00 -34.51 23.24
C ARG A 478 -0.51 -33.10 23.64
N ASN A 479 0.11 -32.51 24.69
CA ASN A 479 -0.25 -31.20 25.25
C ASN A 479 0.72 -30.05 24.88
N SER A 480 1.77 -30.30 24.08
CA SER A 480 2.82 -29.32 23.75
C SER A 480 2.65 -28.67 22.38
N ASN A 481 1.46 -28.75 21.80
CA ASN A 481 1.16 -28.06 20.54
C ASN A 481 1.33 -26.54 20.69
N GLY A 482 2.31 -25.98 19.98
CA GLY A 482 2.61 -24.55 20.03
C GLY A 482 3.82 -24.16 20.89
N ARG A 483 4.48 -25.08 21.61
CA ARG A 483 5.75 -24.77 22.27
C ARG A 483 6.83 -24.54 21.22
N ASN A 484 7.46 -23.37 21.27
CA ASN A 484 8.40 -22.95 20.25
C ASN A 484 9.52 -22.11 20.84
N LEU A 485 10.73 -22.32 20.32
CA LEU A 485 11.86 -21.40 20.45
C LEU A 485 12.18 -20.84 19.07
N SER A 486 12.14 -19.53 18.90
CA SER A 486 12.61 -18.87 17.69
C SER A 486 13.71 -17.88 17.97
N VAL A 487 14.66 -17.84 17.04
CA VAL A 487 15.77 -16.89 17.01
C VAL A 487 15.72 -16.22 15.65
N ASP A 488 15.60 -14.89 15.66
CA ASP A 488 15.62 -14.05 14.48
C ASP A 488 16.83 -13.14 14.53
N MET A 489 17.59 -13.07 13.45
CA MET A 489 18.72 -12.18 13.31
C MET A 489 18.56 -11.41 12.00
N SER A 490 18.85 -10.12 12.03
CA SER A 490 18.92 -9.32 10.80
C SER A 490 20.15 -8.43 10.81
N PHE A 491 20.69 -8.22 9.64
CA PHE A 491 21.73 -7.25 9.41
C PHE A 491 21.40 -6.45 8.15
N SER A 492 21.82 -5.22 8.13
CA SER A 492 21.74 -4.33 6.95
C SER A 492 22.89 -3.37 6.98
N LYS A 493 23.59 -3.25 5.87
CA LYS A 493 24.62 -2.24 5.63
C LYS A 493 24.24 -1.43 4.41
N ASN A 494 24.15 -0.10 4.58
CA ASN A 494 23.95 0.87 3.52
C ASN A 494 25.13 1.80 3.47
N GLY A 495 25.80 1.87 2.34
CA GLY A 495 26.82 2.88 2.03
C GLY A 495 26.36 3.74 0.87
N GLY A 496 26.80 4.99 0.82
CA GLY A 496 26.48 5.86 -0.28
C GLY A 496 27.15 7.21 -0.20
N GLU A 497 27.02 7.95 -1.27
CA GLU A 497 27.48 9.33 -1.36
C GLU A 497 26.42 10.17 -2.06
N SER A 498 26.17 11.32 -1.50
CA SER A 498 25.28 12.34 -2.08
C SER A 498 26.09 13.59 -2.38
N ILE A 499 26.14 13.99 -3.64
CA ILE A 499 26.73 15.24 -4.08
C ILE A 499 25.60 16.17 -4.48
N SER A 500 25.50 17.33 -3.81
CA SER A 500 24.51 18.33 -4.17
C SER A 500 25.19 19.66 -4.55
N ARG A 501 24.67 20.27 -5.60
CA ARG A 501 25.08 21.58 -6.09
C ARG A 501 23.88 22.48 -6.12
N SER A 502 24.00 23.70 -5.61
CA SER A 502 22.88 24.66 -5.58
C SER A 502 23.37 26.07 -5.82
N ALA A 503 22.67 26.77 -6.72
CA ALA A 503 22.79 28.21 -6.86
C ALA A 503 21.43 28.84 -6.49
N THR A 504 21.43 29.84 -5.63
CA THR A 504 20.23 30.55 -5.19
C THR A 504 20.46 32.04 -5.30
N LYS A 505 19.60 32.74 -6.05
CA LYS A 505 19.54 34.20 -6.11
C LYS A 505 18.28 34.63 -5.38
N GLN A 506 18.44 35.58 -4.46
CA GLN A 506 17.36 36.13 -3.69
C GLN A 506 17.40 37.64 -3.80
N GLU A 507 16.27 38.25 -4.10
CA GLU A 507 16.08 39.68 -4.28
C GLU A 507 14.93 40.14 -3.38
N TYR A 508 15.11 41.28 -2.70
CA TYR A 508 14.12 41.88 -1.81
C TYR A 508 13.65 43.22 -2.39
N TYR A 509 12.36 43.35 -2.63
CA TYR A 509 11.79 44.54 -3.28
C TYR A 509 11.78 45.80 -2.39
N GLN A 510 11.77 45.62 -1.04
CA GLN A 510 11.78 46.71 -0.07
C GLN A 510 13.14 46.86 0.66
N ARG A 511 14.05 45.90 0.50
CA ARG A 511 15.30 45.81 1.23
C ARG A 511 16.44 45.28 0.33
N HIS A 512 16.75 46.02 -0.74
CA HIS A 512 17.80 45.65 -1.70
C HIS A 512 19.21 45.45 -1.07
N ASP A 513 19.44 46.02 0.12
CA ASP A 513 20.65 45.81 0.89
C ASP A 513 20.85 44.33 1.34
N ARG A 514 19.80 43.50 1.19
CA ARG A 514 19.82 42.07 1.52
C ARG A 514 19.85 41.15 0.31
N ASP A 515 19.91 41.68 -0.89
CA ASP A 515 20.04 40.88 -2.10
C ASP A 515 21.28 40.01 -2.02
N THR A 516 21.13 38.72 -2.34
CA THR A 516 22.21 37.76 -2.22
C THR A 516 22.19 36.72 -3.32
N ILE A 517 23.39 36.26 -3.70
CA ILE A 517 23.56 35.08 -4.55
C ILE A 517 24.47 34.12 -3.83
N MET A 518 24.01 32.88 -3.69
CA MET A 518 24.77 31.80 -3.08
C MET A 518 25.02 30.68 -4.08
N ASN A 519 26.23 30.15 -4.08
CA ASN A 519 26.62 28.98 -4.86
C ASN A 519 27.26 27.97 -3.92
N ARG A 520 26.64 26.81 -3.74
CA ARG A 520 27.08 25.78 -2.78
C ARG A 520 27.29 24.44 -3.45
N TYR A 521 28.35 23.77 -3.02
CA TYR A 521 28.67 22.39 -3.39
C TYR A 521 28.80 21.57 -2.10
N ASN A 522 28.01 20.51 -1.98
CA ASN A 522 28.02 19.65 -0.81
C ASN A 522 28.41 18.23 -1.19
N VAL A 523 29.27 17.61 -0.39
CA VAL A 523 29.60 16.18 -0.46
C VAL A 523 29.18 15.54 0.86
N ASN A 524 28.34 14.52 0.81
CA ASN A 524 27.81 13.87 1.99
C ASN A 524 27.89 12.35 1.87
N PRO A 525 29.06 11.75 2.15
CA PRO A 525 29.16 10.30 2.28
C PRO A 525 28.39 9.82 3.51
N THR A 526 27.71 8.68 3.38
CA THR A 526 26.95 8.05 4.45
C THR A 526 27.31 6.57 4.55
N ASP A 527 27.51 6.08 5.77
CA ASP A 527 27.65 4.65 6.07
C ASP A 527 26.71 4.31 7.23
N ASN A 528 25.72 3.46 6.95
CA ASN A 528 24.76 3.02 7.94
C ASN A 528 24.85 1.51 8.11
N SER A 529 25.00 1.05 9.32
CA SER A 529 24.93 -0.37 9.67
C SER A 529 23.87 -0.60 10.73
N ASN A 530 23.02 -1.61 10.51
CA ASN A 530 21.99 -2.02 11.43
C ASN A 530 22.09 -3.52 11.69
N MET A 531 22.03 -3.91 12.94
CA MET A 531 21.97 -5.30 13.37
C MET A 531 20.83 -5.47 14.36
N SER A 532 20.09 -6.55 14.24
CA SER A 532 19.14 -6.93 15.28
C SER A 532 19.17 -8.44 15.55
N GLY A 533 18.95 -8.79 16.81
CA GLY A 533 18.80 -10.15 17.27
C GLY A 533 17.60 -10.25 18.20
N ARG A 534 16.74 -11.21 17.98
CA ARG A 534 15.59 -11.53 18.85
C ARG A 534 15.58 -13.01 19.17
N ILE A 535 15.37 -13.30 20.45
CA ILE A 535 15.05 -14.64 20.92
C ILE A 535 13.64 -14.62 21.52
N MET A 536 12.83 -15.60 21.18
CA MET A 536 11.46 -15.71 21.66
C MET A 536 11.16 -17.14 22.06
N TRP A 537 10.64 -17.29 23.27
CA TRP A 537 10.07 -18.53 23.80
C TRP A 537 8.56 -18.41 23.88
N THR A 538 7.85 -19.43 23.40
CA THR A 538 6.40 -19.53 23.54
C THR A 538 6.02 -20.80 24.29
N GLU A 539 5.29 -20.64 25.38
CA GLU A 539 4.73 -21.70 26.19
C GLU A 539 3.22 -21.80 25.98
N PRO A 540 2.71 -22.94 25.50
CA PRO A 540 1.28 -23.18 25.33
C PRO A 540 0.65 -23.68 26.60
N PHE A 541 -0.60 -23.27 26.84
CA PHE A 541 -1.48 -23.75 27.88
C PHE A 541 -2.82 -24.19 27.27
N ASP A 542 -3.63 -24.92 28.02
CA ASP A 542 -4.98 -25.28 27.59
C ASP A 542 -4.99 -25.92 26.17
N SER A 543 -4.14 -26.95 26.00
CA SER A 543 -4.01 -27.68 24.72
C SER A 543 -3.67 -26.77 23.52
N GLY A 544 -2.93 -25.69 23.75
CA GLY A 544 -2.51 -24.73 22.71
C GLY A 544 -3.48 -23.59 22.44
N ARG A 545 -4.64 -23.56 23.14
CA ARG A 545 -5.60 -22.44 22.96
C ARG A 545 -5.13 -21.15 23.60
N THR A 546 -4.33 -21.25 24.66
CA THR A 546 -3.72 -20.10 25.32
C THR A 546 -2.21 -20.24 25.23
N SER A 547 -1.49 -19.18 24.99
CA SER A 547 -0.03 -19.18 24.97
C SER A 547 0.54 -17.90 25.57
N LEU A 548 1.67 -18.03 26.27
CA LEU A 548 2.49 -16.93 26.75
C LEU A 548 3.78 -16.91 25.95
N SER A 549 4.08 -15.78 25.33
CA SER A 549 5.35 -15.55 24.65
C SER A 549 6.18 -14.52 25.40
N LEU A 550 7.42 -14.86 25.68
CA LEU A 550 8.44 -13.96 26.20
C LEU A 550 9.50 -13.77 25.14
N SER A 551 9.88 -12.55 24.85
CA SER A 551 10.95 -12.28 23.93
C SER A 551 11.84 -11.14 24.38
N TYR A 552 13.11 -11.26 24.02
CA TYR A 552 14.10 -10.21 24.14
C TYR A 552 14.70 -9.92 22.77
N GLN A 553 14.74 -8.65 22.42
CA GLN A 553 15.34 -8.17 21.18
C GLN A 553 16.35 -7.07 21.49
N ILE A 554 17.48 -7.14 20.83
CA ILE A 554 18.46 -6.05 20.74
C ILE A 554 18.55 -5.58 19.31
N GLN A 555 18.56 -4.26 19.13
CA GLN A 555 18.79 -3.63 17.84
C GLN A 555 19.87 -2.57 18.02
N ALA A 556 20.94 -2.68 17.26
CA ALA A 556 22.03 -1.71 17.21
C ALA A 556 22.10 -1.08 15.81
N SER A 557 22.23 0.23 15.78
CA SER A 557 22.38 1.00 14.55
C SER A 557 23.53 1.98 14.73
N LYS A 558 24.40 2.05 13.73
CA LYS A 558 25.47 3.04 13.61
C LYS A 558 25.30 3.76 12.27
N ARG A 559 25.27 5.08 12.31
CA ARG A 559 25.20 5.93 11.13
C ARG A 559 26.31 6.96 11.19
N GLU A 560 27.16 6.93 10.19
CA GLU A 560 28.22 7.92 9.98
C GLU A 560 27.77 8.91 8.91
N THR A 561 27.93 10.19 9.19
CA THR A 561 27.70 11.29 8.26
C THR A 561 28.90 12.23 8.29
N ASN A 562 29.31 12.67 7.11
CA ASN A 562 30.41 13.62 6.97
C ASN A 562 30.08 14.61 5.86
N ARG A 563 29.15 15.54 6.15
CA ARG A 563 28.76 16.58 5.21
C ARG A 563 29.85 17.64 5.12
N GLN A 564 30.46 17.78 3.96
CA GLN A 564 31.39 18.86 3.60
C GLN A 564 30.64 19.84 2.70
N THR A 565 30.58 21.10 3.09
CA THR A 565 29.98 22.19 2.35
C THR A 565 31.01 23.18 1.87
N TYR A 566 31.01 23.42 0.58
CA TYR A 566 31.91 24.37 -0.09
C TYR A 566 31.02 25.54 -0.56
N VAL A 567 31.45 26.77 -0.26
CA VAL A 567 30.82 28.00 -0.72
C VAL A 567 31.64 28.54 -1.91
N LEU A 568 31.10 28.36 -3.09
CA LEU A 568 31.77 28.67 -4.32
C LEU A 568 31.52 30.13 -4.72
N PRO A 569 32.48 30.79 -5.41
CA PRO A 569 32.26 32.12 -5.98
C PRO A 569 31.22 32.06 -7.09
N VAL A 570 30.50 33.15 -7.26
CA VAL A 570 29.67 33.38 -8.44
C VAL A 570 30.56 33.97 -9.54
N THR A 571 30.56 33.32 -10.70
CA THR A 571 31.43 33.74 -11.80
C THR A 571 30.63 34.36 -12.95
N GLY A 572 31.21 35.31 -13.68
CA GLY A 572 30.56 35.90 -14.87
C GLY A 572 30.55 34.97 -16.09
N ASP A 573 31.28 33.85 -16.03
CA ASP A 573 31.39 32.87 -17.11
C ASP A 573 30.12 31.97 -17.25
N TYR A 574 29.22 32.00 -16.27
CA TYR A 574 28.02 31.21 -16.23
C TYR A 574 26.78 32.09 -16.00
N GLU A 575 25.72 31.84 -16.76
CA GLU A 575 24.40 32.33 -16.44
C GLU A 575 23.99 31.88 -15.03
N PHE A 576 23.10 32.64 -14.34
CA PHE A 576 22.64 32.29 -13.00
C PHE A 576 22.16 30.81 -12.90
N TRP A 577 21.38 30.38 -13.88
CA TRP A 577 20.78 29.04 -13.88
C TRP A 577 21.80 27.91 -14.05
N ASP A 578 23.03 28.21 -14.47
CA ASP A 578 24.12 27.28 -14.70
C ASP A 578 25.26 27.41 -13.67
N GLN A 579 25.21 28.40 -12.77
CA GLN A 579 26.21 28.60 -11.70
C GLN A 579 26.48 27.35 -10.87
N HIS A 580 25.44 26.53 -10.62
CA HIS A 580 25.54 25.28 -9.87
C HIS A 580 26.42 24.20 -10.56
N TRP A 581 26.74 24.36 -11.83
CA TRP A 581 27.67 23.48 -12.56
C TRP A 581 29.14 23.88 -12.41
N TYR A 582 29.39 25.10 -11.93
CA TYR A 582 30.77 25.57 -11.71
C TYR A 582 31.38 24.83 -10.52
N VAL A 583 32.53 24.17 -10.76
CA VAL A 583 33.32 23.50 -9.73
C VAL A 583 34.79 23.88 -9.97
N PRO A 584 35.39 24.64 -9.05
CA PRO A 584 36.79 25.03 -9.16
C PRO A 584 37.75 23.83 -9.08
N SER A 585 38.91 23.92 -9.74
CA SER A 585 39.93 22.87 -9.69
C SER A 585 40.48 22.64 -8.27
N GLU A 586 40.59 23.71 -7.48
CA GLU A 586 41.06 23.68 -6.09
C GLU A 586 39.88 23.81 -5.10
N LEU A 587 38.97 22.83 -5.10
CA LEU A 587 37.75 22.86 -4.31
C LEU A 587 37.97 23.07 -2.81
N GLN A 588 39.07 22.53 -2.25
CA GLN A 588 39.34 22.57 -0.81
C GLN A 588 39.48 23.98 -0.22
N GLN A 589 39.94 24.96 -1.00
CA GLN A 589 40.04 26.36 -0.54
C GLN A 589 38.68 27.02 -0.25
N TYR A 590 37.58 26.43 -0.76
CA TYR A 590 36.22 26.93 -0.59
C TYR A 590 35.46 26.17 0.49
N LEU A 591 36.13 25.25 1.21
CA LEU A 591 35.49 24.51 2.31
C LEU A 591 35.03 25.47 3.41
N ASN A 592 33.75 25.47 3.67
CA ASN A 592 33.17 26.24 4.74
C ASN A 592 32.97 25.33 5.98
N GLY A 593 33.76 25.58 7.04
CA GLY A 593 33.70 24.81 8.28
C GLY A 593 32.40 25.01 9.05
N GLU A 594 31.78 26.20 8.97
CA GLU A 594 30.54 26.52 9.67
C GLU A 594 29.33 25.75 9.13
N LEU A 595 29.34 25.50 7.82
CA LEU A 595 28.27 24.74 7.16
C LEU A 595 28.59 23.24 7.06
N SER A 596 29.79 22.84 7.40
CA SER A 596 30.25 21.44 7.37
C SER A 596 30.00 20.75 8.70
N ARG A 597 29.62 19.48 8.65
CA ARG A 597 29.34 18.70 9.87
C ARG A 597 29.73 17.24 9.71
N GLN A 598 30.28 16.70 10.78
CA GLN A 598 30.59 15.27 10.90
C GLN A 598 29.96 14.72 12.18
N ALA A 599 29.35 13.55 12.11
CA ALA A 599 28.82 12.91 13.30
C ALA A 599 28.71 11.39 13.10
N THR A 600 28.88 10.65 14.17
CA THR A 600 28.60 9.24 14.30
C THR A 600 27.40 9.06 15.21
N ASN A 601 26.26 8.69 14.65
CA ASN A 601 25.05 8.43 15.44
C ASN A 601 24.97 6.94 15.79
N VAL A 602 24.83 6.64 17.08
CA VAL A 602 24.74 5.28 17.60
C VAL A 602 23.41 5.12 18.32
N THR A 603 22.63 4.11 17.95
CA THR A 603 21.42 3.75 18.72
C THR A 603 21.51 2.29 19.15
N ARG A 604 21.10 2.02 20.37
CA ARG A 604 20.97 0.68 20.94
C ARG A 604 19.61 0.57 21.62
N ASN A 605 18.73 -0.20 21.01
CA ASN A 605 17.38 -0.39 21.48
C ASN A 605 17.23 -1.81 22.00
N HIS A 606 16.81 -1.92 23.24
CA HIS A 606 16.43 -3.18 23.85
C HIS A 606 14.91 -3.27 23.89
N THR A 607 14.34 -4.41 23.59
CA THR A 607 12.91 -4.64 23.72
C THR A 607 12.67 -5.93 24.48
N ILE A 608 12.06 -5.80 25.64
CA ILE A 608 11.59 -6.93 26.44
C ILE A 608 10.09 -7.01 26.23
N SER A 609 9.59 -8.10 25.66
CA SER A 609 8.18 -8.25 25.33
C SER A 609 7.57 -9.44 26.04
N MET A 610 6.40 -9.23 26.59
CA MET A 610 5.53 -10.27 27.13
C MET A 610 4.20 -10.21 26.40
N THR A 611 3.77 -11.34 25.83
CA THR A 611 2.52 -11.41 25.05
C THR A 611 1.72 -12.63 25.46
N LEU A 612 0.49 -12.39 25.95
CA LEU A 612 -0.52 -13.41 26.22
C LEU A 612 -1.47 -13.50 25.03
N ARG A 613 -1.71 -14.72 24.54
CA ARG A 613 -2.66 -15.01 23.46
C ARG A 613 -3.66 -16.05 23.88
N ARG A 614 -4.92 -15.87 23.47
CA ARG A 614 -5.97 -16.87 23.61
C ARG A 614 -6.73 -16.99 22.31
N ASN A 615 -6.68 -18.15 21.69
CA ASN A 615 -7.31 -18.45 20.40
C ASN A 615 -8.35 -19.55 20.57
N THR A 616 -9.57 -19.24 20.18
CA THR A 616 -10.69 -20.18 20.07
C THR A 616 -11.34 -19.98 18.70
N GLU A 617 -12.29 -20.83 18.35
CA GLU A 617 -13.04 -20.68 17.09
C GLU A 617 -13.72 -19.30 16.95
N LYS A 618 -14.22 -18.75 18.07
CA LYS A 618 -14.97 -17.47 18.06
C LYS A 618 -14.17 -16.28 18.54
N ILE A 619 -13.20 -16.49 19.45
CA ILE A 619 -12.45 -15.40 20.08
C ILE A 619 -10.98 -15.56 19.80
N ASN A 620 -10.37 -14.52 19.33
CA ASN A 620 -8.93 -14.34 19.29
C ASN A 620 -8.61 -13.09 20.11
N PHE A 621 -7.88 -13.29 21.19
CA PHE A 621 -7.45 -12.24 22.11
C PHE A 621 -5.94 -12.28 22.28
N GLN A 622 -5.32 -11.12 22.15
CA GLN A 622 -3.90 -10.93 22.40
C GLN A 622 -3.71 -9.67 23.24
N MET A 623 -2.88 -9.77 24.26
CA MET A 623 -2.44 -8.64 25.07
C MET A 623 -0.92 -8.70 25.19
N GLY A 624 -0.25 -7.59 24.91
CA GLY A 624 1.19 -7.46 24.96
C GLY A 624 1.64 -6.22 25.70
N LEU A 625 2.78 -6.31 26.37
CA LEU A 625 3.51 -5.19 26.94
C LEU A 625 4.96 -5.28 26.52
N ASN A 626 5.47 -4.19 25.96
CA ASN A 626 6.88 -4.05 25.65
C ASN A 626 7.51 -2.99 26.54
N ILE A 627 8.68 -3.30 27.09
CA ILE A 627 9.56 -2.37 27.81
C ILE A 627 10.74 -2.10 26.89
N LEU A 628 10.98 -0.84 26.55
CA LEU A 628 11.94 -0.41 25.56
C LEU A 628 12.98 0.56 26.15
N PRO A 629 14.03 0.06 26.79
CA PRO A 629 15.22 0.86 27.05
C PRO A 629 15.90 1.21 25.71
N GLN A 630 16.07 2.49 25.46
CA GLN A 630 16.62 3.02 24.21
C GLN A 630 17.78 3.95 24.52
N TYR A 631 18.95 3.61 24.02
CA TYR A 631 20.14 4.46 24.03
C TYR A 631 20.30 5.13 22.68
N THR A 632 20.49 6.44 22.69
CA THR A 632 20.84 7.24 21.52
C THR A 632 22.05 8.07 21.89
N GLY A 633 23.11 7.94 21.09
CA GLY A 633 24.33 8.71 21.26
C GLY A 633 24.79 9.31 19.95
N MET A 634 25.56 10.37 20.04
CA MET A 634 26.25 11.01 18.94
C MET A 634 27.68 11.20 19.37
N ASP A 635 28.58 10.53 18.66
CA ASP A 635 30.00 10.53 18.92
C ASP A 635 30.73 11.29 17.80
N ASN A 636 31.89 11.82 18.07
CA ASN A 636 32.74 12.55 17.13
C ASN A 636 32.01 13.70 16.42
N PHE A 637 31.17 14.42 17.14
CA PHE A 637 30.41 15.51 16.55
C PHE A 637 31.29 16.73 16.34
N LYS A 638 31.42 17.16 15.06
CA LYS A 638 32.12 18.38 14.66
C LYS A 638 31.18 19.31 13.93
N TYR A 639 31.16 20.55 14.33
CA TYR A 639 30.38 21.61 13.74
C TYR A 639 31.13 22.92 13.81
N MET A 640 31.08 23.77 12.81
CA MET A 640 31.86 25.01 12.70
C MET A 640 33.36 24.79 12.83
N GLY A 641 33.88 23.63 12.41
CA GLY A 641 35.32 23.29 12.58
C GLY A 641 35.72 22.88 14.00
N TYR A 642 34.84 22.96 14.97
CA TYR A 642 35.09 22.61 16.37
C TYR A 642 34.54 21.24 16.73
N GLU A 643 35.24 20.56 17.64
CA GLU A 643 34.69 19.36 18.30
C GLU A 643 33.70 19.79 19.38
N ILE A 644 32.46 19.36 19.24
CA ILE A 644 31.39 19.67 20.21
C ILE A 644 31.34 18.59 21.29
N GLY A 645 31.99 17.45 21.04
CA GLY A 645 32.05 16.34 21.97
C GLY A 645 30.92 15.33 21.80
N ASP A 646 30.98 14.32 22.64
CA ASP A 646 30.05 13.22 22.63
C ASP A 646 28.82 13.55 23.46
N THR A 647 27.65 13.21 22.98
CA THR A 647 26.39 13.35 23.73
C THR A 647 25.56 12.08 23.64
N SER A 648 24.91 11.73 24.73
CA SER A 648 24.05 10.54 24.73
C SER A 648 22.87 10.68 25.67
N ARG A 649 21.83 9.90 25.38
CA ARG A 649 20.61 9.84 26.16
C ARG A 649 20.08 8.41 26.25
N VAL A 650 19.57 8.06 27.44
CA VAL A 650 18.81 6.82 27.66
C VAL A 650 17.38 7.16 28.02
N VAL A 651 16.44 6.52 27.35
CA VAL A 651 15.01 6.65 27.63
C VAL A 651 14.38 5.28 27.72
N VAL A 652 13.53 5.06 28.74
CA VAL A 652 12.73 3.82 28.85
C VAL A 652 11.29 4.13 28.51
N ASN A 653 10.77 3.44 27.48
CA ASN A 653 9.40 3.58 27.05
C ASN A 653 8.62 2.29 27.32
N TYR A 654 7.29 2.43 27.48
CA TYR A 654 6.36 1.32 27.67
C TYR A 654 5.31 1.39 26.58
N THR A 655 5.14 0.27 25.84
CA THR A 655 4.19 0.23 24.73
C THR A 655 3.24 -0.96 24.90
N PRO A 656 2.03 -0.73 25.43
CA PRO A 656 1.00 -1.74 25.50
C PRO A 656 0.40 -2.00 24.10
N SER A 657 -0.08 -3.22 23.89
CA SER A 657 -0.84 -3.62 22.71
C SER A 657 -1.98 -4.57 23.10
N ILE A 658 -3.13 -4.40 22.48
CA ILE A 658 -4.30 -5.27 22.66
C ILE A 658 -4.87 -5.54 21.27
N SER A 659 -5.14 -6.79 20.97
CA SER A 659 -5.91 -7.20 19.81
C SER A 659 -7.01 -8.15 20.26
N PHE A 660 -8.23 -7.83 19.87
CA PHE A 660 -9.41 -8.63 20.16
C PHE A 660 -10.20 -8.83 18.89
N ARG A 661 -10.47 -10.10 18.53
CA ARG A 661 -11.36 -10.45 17.42
C ARG A 661 -12.45 -11.37 17.92
N TYR A 662 -13.68 -11.03 17.56
CA TYR A 662 -14.84 -11.88 17.78
C TYR A 662 -15.47 -12.28 16.45
N ARG A 663 -15.69 -13.55 16.23
CA ARG A 663 -16.33 -14.12 15.05
C ARG A 663 -17.71 -14.68 15.43
N TRP A 664 -18.77 -14.07 14.94
CA TRP A 664 -20.13 -14.66 15.05
C TRP A 664 -20.27 -15.85 14.12
N THR A 665 -19.82 -15.66 12.88
CA THR A 665 -19.70 -16.68 11.83
C THR A 665 -18.36 -16.49 11.12
N ARG A 666 -18.06 -17.35 10.16
CA ARG A 666 -16.86 -17.18 9.30
C ARG A 666 -16.92 -15.90 8.47
N GLN A 667 -18.15 -15.46 8.12
CA GLN A 667 -18.40 -14.28 7.29
C GLN A 667 -18.63 -12.99 8.09
N LYS A 668 -18.88 -13.10 9.44
CA LYS A 668 -19.18 -11.96 10.29
C LYS A 668 -18.20 -11.86 11.45
N SER A 669 -17.42 -10.81 11.49
CA SER A 669 -16.42 -10.61 12.54
C SER A 669 -16.27 -9.14 12.93
N LEU A 670 -15.87 -8.93 14.17
CA LEU A 670 -15.43 -7.64 14.73
C LEU A 670 -14.01 -7.82 15.23
N ARG A 671 -13.14 -6.89 14.87
CA ARG A 671 -11.77 -6.79 15.37
C ARG A 671 -11.52 -5.42 15.98
N ILE A 672 -10.88 -5.40 17.14
CA ILE A 672 -10.45 -4.19 17.83
C ILE A 672 -8.96 -4.34 18.09
N ASN A 673 -8.17 -3.38 17.64
CA ASN A 673 -6.73 -3.35 17.90
C ASN A 673 -6.36 -2.02 18.56
N MET A 674 -5.59 -2.11 19.62
CA MET A 674 -4.90 -1.00 20.24
C MET A 674 -3.39 -1.26 20.19
N ASN A 675 -2.64 -0.29 19.70
CA ASN A 675 -1.20 -0.41 19.56
C ASN A 675 -0.52 0.92 19.91
N SER A 676 0.54 0.84 20.68
CA SER A 676 1.38 1.99 21.04
C SER A 676 2.79 1.80 20.47
N ARG A 677 3.37 2.87 19.93
CA ARG A 677 4.74 2.89 19.37
C ARG A 677 5.44 4.17 19.77
N THR A 678 6.73 4.09 20.11
CA THR A 678 7.56 5.25 20.33
C THR A 678 8.38 5.61 19.10
N SER A 679 8.62 6.90 18.90
CA SER A 679 9.54 7.41 17.89
C SER A 679 10.49 8.39 18.54
N GLN A 680 11.79 8.21 18.31
CA GLN A 680 12.81 9.15 18.77
C GLN A 680 12.90 10.32 17.79
N PRO A 681 13.11 11.56 18.27
CA PRO A 681 13.51 12.66 17.42
C PRO A 681 14.84 12.32 16.71
N SER A 682 15.02 12.84 15.50
CA SER A 682 16.31 12.67 14.81
C SER A 682 17.40 13.43 15.55
N MET A 683 18.65 12.97 15.41
CA MET A 683 19.78 13.68 16.03
C MET A 683 19.89 15.11 15.48
N GLU A 684 19.60 15.30 14.18
CA GLU A 684 19.57 16.63 13.56
C GLU A 684 18.57 17.57 14.23
N GLN A 685 17.39 17.06 14.59
CA GLN A 685 16.39 17.84 15.33
C GLN A 685 16.83 18.17 16.77
N MET A 686 17.69 17.33 17.36
CA MET A 686 18.18 17.49 18.73
C MET A 686 19.48 18.30 18.84
N MET A 687 20.12 18.63 17.73
CA MET A 687 21.30 19.48 17.74
C MET A 687 20.90 20.96 17.73
N ASP A 688 21.56 21.79 18.55
CA ASP A 688 21.39 23.24 18.49
C ASP A 688 22.18 23.82 17.31
N ILE A 689 21.76 23.48 16.12
CA ILE A 689 22.37 23.88 14.86
C ILE A 689 21.32 24.62 14.03
N THR A 690 21.75 25.71 13.42
CA THR A 690 20.95 26.45 12.44
C THR A 690 21.31 25.98 11.05
N ASP A 691 20.34 25.56 10.25
CA ASP A 691 20.48 25.25 8.83
C ASP A 691 19.80 26.36 8.01
N ASP A 692 20.62 27.19 7.38
CA ASP A 692 20.24 28.30 6.51
C ASP A 692 20.47 27.97 5.02
N SER A 693 20.55 26.69 4.69
CA SER A 693 20.72 26.23 3.30
C SER A 693 19.62 26.77 2.37
N ASN A 694 18.47 27.03 2.90
CA ASN A 694 17.42 27.83 2.27
C ASN A 694 17.21 29.11 3.07
N PRO A 695 17.66 30.28 2.59
CA PRO A 695 17.63 31.53 3.35
C PRO A 695 16.25 32.04 3.68
N LEU A 696 15.21 31.61 2.95
CA LEU A 696 13.81 31.95 3.29
C LEU A 696 13.17 30.95 4.27
N ASN A 697 13.76 29.77 4.46
CA ASN A 697 13.21 28.76 5.37
C ASN A 697 14.36 28.17 6.19
N ILE A 698 14.66 28.83 7.27
CA ILE A 698 15.75 28.49 8.19
C ILE A 698 15.22 27.50 9.21
N SER A 699 16.00 26.51 9.57
CA SER A 699 15.65 25.59 10.64
C SER A 699 16.69 25.56 11.74
N LYS A 700 16.24 25.45 12.98
CA LYS A 700 17.09 25.34 14.17
C LYS A 700 16.67 24.10 14.97
N GLY A 701 17.63 23.32 15.41
CA GLY A 701 17.35 22.16 16.23
C GLY A 701 17.00 22.50 17.68
N ASN A 702 16.57 21.48 18.45
CA ASN A 702 16.19 21.63 19.87
C ASN A 702 16.68 20.42 20.68
N PRO A 703 17.74 20.57 21.50
CA PRO A 703 18.26 19.48 22.34
C PRO A 703 17.27 18.93 23.38
N GLY A 704 16.26 19.74 23.75
CA GLY A 704 15.26 19.38 24.75
C GLY A 704 14.18 18.43 24.26
N LEU A 705 14.20 18.00 22.98
CA LEU A 705 13.17 17.12 22.43
C LEU A 705 13.10 15.77 23.13
N LEU A 706 11.88 15.36 23.45
CA LEU A 706 11.56 14.05 24.02
C LEU A 706 10.98 13.12 22.95
N PRO A 707 11.08 11.79 23.15
CA PRO A 707 10.43 10.84 22.29
C PRO A 707 8.91 11.01 22.26
N THR A 708 8.34 10.80 21.09
CA THR A 708 6.88 10.77 20.93
C THR A 708 6.32 9.38 21.22
N LEU A 709 5.08 9.31 21.69
CA LEU A 709 4.33 8.08 21.86
C LEU A 709 3.07 8.14 21.00
N ASN A 710 3.06 7.33 19.96
CA ASN A 710 1.94 7.21 19.00
C ASN A 710 1.03 6.07 19.44
N ASN A 711 -0.22 6.39 19.78
CA ASN A 711 -1.25 5.43 20.13
C ASN A 711 -2.25 5.33 18.99
N SER A 712 -2.63 4.13 18.64
CA SER A 712 -3.67 3.88 17.63
C SER A 712 -4.68 2.86 18.15
N LEU A 713 -5.95 3.17 17.99
CA LEU A 713 -7.08 2.28 18.23
C LEU A 713 -7.81 2.10 16.89
N SER A 714 -7.99 0.87 16.46
CA SER A 714 -8.75 0.55 15.26
C SER A 714 -9.87 -0.44 15.57
N LEU A 715 -10.99 -0.25 14.88
CA LEU A 715 -12.16 -1.12 14.91
C LEU A 715 -12.46 -1.52 13.46
N GLU A 716 -12.55 -2.81 13.20
CA GLU A 716 -12.88 -3.38 11.90
C GLU A 716 -14.09 -4.31 12.07
N PHE A 717 -15.17 -4.01 11.40
CA PHE A 717 -16.35 -4.87 11.30
C PHE A 717 -16.54 -5.29 9.86
N SER A 718 -16.68 -6.59 9.61
CA SER A 718 -16.96 -7.14 8.30
C SER A 718 -18.09 -8.14 8.39
N ASN A 719 -19.04 -8.07 7.47
CA ASN A 719 -20.15 -8.99 7.35
C ASN A 719 -20.48 -9.25 5.88
N TYR A 720 -20.31 -10.49 5.44
CA TYR A 720 -20.78 -10.96 4.14
C TYR A 720 -22.04 -11.80 4.33
N ILE A 721 -23.13 -11.41 3.68
CA ILE A 721 -24.42 -12.08 3.72
C ILE A 721 -24.59 -12.82 2.39
N GLU A 722 -24.36 -14.12 2.40
CA GLU A 722 -24.33 -14.97 1.20
C GLU A 722 -25.67 -15.01 0.46
N GLU A 723 -26.78 -15.19 1.17
CA GLU A 723 -28.12 -15.31 0.58
C GLU A 723 -28.51 -14.08 -0.27
N SER A 724 -28.13 -12.90 0.18
CA SER A 724 -28.40 -11.63 -0.49
C SER A 724 -27.22 -11.05 -1.24
N ARG A 725 -26.04 -11.73 -1.21
CA ARG A 725 -24.79 -11.31 -1.83
C ARG A 725 -24.41 -9.86 -1.47
N GLN A 726 -24.49 -9.57 -0.17
CA GLN A 726 -24.20 -8.25 0.37
C GLN A 726 -22.93 -8.29 1.20
N THR A 727 -22.09 -7.28 1.03
CA THR A 727 -20.91 -7.05 1.87
C THR A 727 -21.08 -5.73 2.61
N ILE A 728 -20.85 -5.74 3.90
CA ILE A 728 -20.85 -4.56 4.77
C ILE A 728 -19.52 -4.54 5.50
N ASN A 729 -18.76 -3.46 5.33
CA ASN A 729 -17.52 -3.24 6.08
C ASN A 729 -17.57 -1.88 6.75
N LEU A 730 -17.12 -1.84 8.00
CA LEU A 730 -16.90 -0.63 8.76
C LEU A 730 -15.50 -0.67 9.34
N ASN A 731 -14.69 0.31 9.01
CA ASN A 731 -13.37 0.51 9.57
C ASN A 731 -13.34 1.87 10.24
N MET A 732 -12.95 1.92 11.51
CA MET A 732 -12.74 3.15 12.25
C MET A 732 -11.35 3.13 12.87
N SER A 733 -10.67 4.24 12.88
CA SER A 733 -9.40 4.40 13.56
C SER A 733 -9.32 5.73 14.28
N LEU A 734 -8.74 5.70 15.46
CA LEU A 734 -8.36 6.87 16.25
C LEU A 734 -6.88 6.75 16.52
N SER A 735 -6.13 7.78 16.18
CA SER A 735 -4.72 7.88 16.53
C SER A 735 -4.42 9.20 17.20
N ASN A 736 -3.56 9.16 18.21
CA ASN A 736 -3.04 10.33 18.87
C ASN A 736 -1.54 10.20 19.11
N THR A 737 -0.85 11.33 19.16
CA THR A 737 0.57 11.41 19.44
C THR A 737 0.80 12.21 20.70
N LEU A 738 1.19 11.52 21.76
CA LEU A 738 1.65 12.17 22.99
C LEU A 738 3.04 12.75 22.78
N ARG A 739 3.27 13.95 23.32
CA ARG A 739 4.51 14.69 23.12
C ARG A 739 4.83 14.82 21.63
N SER A 740 3.80 15.12 20.81
CA SER A 740 3.99 15.31 19.38
C SER A 740 5.03 16.39 19.13
N ILE A 741 5.95 16.11 18.20
CA ILE A 741 6.91 17.13 17.76
C ILE A 741 6.22 17.98 16.70
N SER A 742 6.05 19.25 17.00
CA SER A 742 5.52 20.27 16.11
C SER A 742 6.54 21.39 15.95
N ASN A 743 6.43 22.19 14.91
CA ASN A 743 7.33 23.30 14.70
C ASN A 743 6.78 24.57 15.39
N LYS A 744 7.64 25.24 16.13
CA LYS A 744 7.48 26.66 16.40
C LYS A 744 7.98 27.39 15.17
N THR A 745 7.15 28.24 14.57
CA THR A 745 7.48 29.01 13.37
C THR A 745 7.51 30.49 13.72
N ASP A 746 8.66 31.11 13.57
CA ASP A 746 8.81 32.56 13.62
C ASP A 746 8.86 33.08 12.17
N TYR A 747 7.94 33.96 11.83
CA TYR A 747 7.81 34.51 10.47
C TYR A 747 8.06 36.02 10.47
N ASP A 748 8.94 36.47 9.60
CA ASP A 748 9.27 37.87 9.38
C ASP A 748 8.55 38.39 8.12
N PRO A 749 7.53 39.25 8.28
CA PRO A 749 6.75 39.73 7.15
C PRO A 749 7.53 40.72 6.26
N GLU A 750 8.57 41.40 6.78
CA GLU A 750 9.38 42.34 6.01
C GLU A 750 10.32 41.64 5.03
N THR A 751 10.82 40.46 5.40
CA THR A 751 11.78 39.70 4.59
C THR A 751 11.17 38.43 3.99
N GLY A 752 10.01 37.99 4.49
CA GLY A 752 9.41 36.72 4.12
C GLY A 752 10.17 35.49 4.61
N VAL A 753 11.12 35.66 5.55
CA VAL A 753 11.91 34.58 6.14
C VAL A 753 11.11 33.88 7.20
N SER A 754 11.18 32.53 7.20
CA SER A 754 10.61 31.69 8.25
C SER A 754 11.73 30.98 9.00
N LEU A 755 11.76 31.09 10.33
CA LEU A 755 12.61 30.28 11.20
C LEU A 755 11.76 29.23 11.90
N THR A 756 12.09 27.96 11.72
CA THR A 756 11.37 26.84 12.33
C THR A 756 12.23 26.12 13.35
N GLN A 757 11.66 25.81 14.50
CA GLN A 757 12.30 25.03 15.54
C GLN A 757 11.34 23.93 16.05
N PRO A 758 11.74 22.65 16.03
CA PRO A 758 10.91 21.57 16.53
C PRO A 758 10.78 21.65 18.05
N MET A 759 9.57 21.41 18.57
CA MET A 759 9.30 21.34 20.00
C MET A 759 8.25 20.27 20.31
N ASN A 760 8.29 19.71 21.51
CA ASN A 760 7.23 18.83 21.96
C ASN A 760 6.01 19.64 22.38
N MET A 761 4.85 19.21 21.93
CA MET A 761 3.58 19.76 22.38
C MET A 761 3.10 19.03 23.64
N ASP A 762 2.73 19.78 24.66
CA ASP A 762 2.21 19.23 25.90
C ASP A 762 0.69 18.98 25.78
N GLY A 763 0.25 17.82 26.24
CA GLY A 763 -1.15 17.44 26.26
C GLY A 763 -1.45 16.14 25.52
N PHE A 764 -2.61 15.57 25.86
CA PHE A 764 -3.06 14.30 25.24
C PHE A 764 -3.68 14.53 23.87
N TRP A 765 -4.38 15.64 23.66
CA TRP A 765 -5.19 15.93 22.48
C TRP A 765 -4.60 17.01 21.56
N THR A 766 -3.28 17.22 21.59
CA THR A 766 -2.60 18.24 20.77
C THR A 766 -2.42 17.83 19.32
N ASN A 767 -2.30 16.53 19.08
CA ASN A 767 -2.22 15.99 17.73
C ASN A 767 -2.93 14.63 17.67
N TRP A 768 -4.11 14.63 17.09
CA TRP A 768 -4.90 13.42 16.94
C TRP A 768 -5.73 13.44 15.65
N ASN A 769 -6.06 12.27 15.18
CA ASN A 769 -6.94 12.10 14.04
C ASN A 769 -7.83 10.89 14.21
N THR A 770 -9.03 10.99 13.69
CA THR A 770 -9.95 9.87 13.55
C THR A 770 -10.37 9.72 12.11
N ASN A 771 -10.47 8.48 11.65
CA ASN A 771 -10.92 8.14 10.31
C ASN A 771 -11.97 7.05 10.42
N GLY A 772 -13.04 7.20 9.65
CA GLY A 772 -14.10 6.21 9.49
C GLY A 772 -14.30 5.90 8.02
N ASN A 773 -14.41 4.63 7.67
CA ASN A 773 -14.78 4.17 6.35
C ASN A 773 -15.89 3.14 6.47
N PHE A 774 -17.00 3.40 5.81
CA PHE A 774 -18.12 2.48 5.66
C PHE A 774 -18.26 2.10 4.21
N SER A 775 -18.29 0.82 3.90
CA SER A 775 -18.54 0.34 2.54
C SER A 775 -19.69 -0.67 2.51
N TYR A 776 -20.55 -0.51 1.54
CA TYR A 776 -21.67 -1.39 1.23
C TYR A 776 -21.61 -1.81 -0.22
N GLN A 777 -21.70 -3.10 -0.48
CA GLN A 777 -21.75 -3.66 -1.81
C GLN A 777 -22.87 -4.69 -1.90
N LYS A 778 -23.61 -4.67 -3.02
CA LYS A 778 -24.68 -5.64 -3.31
C LYS A 778 -24.60 -6.09 -4.75
N THR A 779 -24.60 -7.41 -4.97
CA THR A 779 -24.83 -8.03 -6.26
C THR A 779 -26.23 -8.64 -6.25
N PHE A 780 -27.09 -8.20 -7.17
CA PHE A 780 -28.47 -8.68 -7.23
C PHE A 780 -28.56 -10.14 -7.70
N LYS A 781 -29.67 -10.82 -7.39
CA LYS A 781 -29.83 -12.28 -7.63
C LYS A 781 -29.58 -12.69 -9.08
N ASN A 782 -29.97 -11.87 -10.05
CA ASN A 782 -29.76 -12.13 -11.47
C ASN A 782 -28.32 -11.85 -11.94
N THR A 783 -27.40 -11.46 -11.06
CA THR A 783 -26.02 -11.10 -11.34
C THR A 783 -25.77 -9.96 -12.34
N LYS A 784 -26.84 -9.47 -12.98
CA LYS A 784 -26.74 -8.39 -13.96
C LYS A 784 -26.51 -7.01 -13.34
N TYR A 785 -26.96 -6.82 -12.11
CA TYR A 785 -26.86 -5.53 -11.42
C TYR A 785 -25.93 -5.62 -10.21
N ARG A 786 -25.06 -4.65 -10.08
CA ARG A 786 -24.17 -4.46 -8.94
C ARG A 786 -24.26 -3.02 -8.47
N MET A 787 -24.34 -2.82 -7.18
CA MET A 787 -24.29 -1.52 -6.53
C MET A 787 -23.18 -1.52 -5.50
N SER A 788 -22.42 -0.46 -5.46
CA SER A 788 -21.48 -0.19 -4.37
C SER A 788 -21.60 1.25 -3.89
N ALA A 789 -21.45 1.43 -2.58
CA ALA A 789 -21.42 2.72 -1.94
C ALA A 789 -20.34 2.71 -0.86
N SER A 790 -19.55 3.77 -0.78
CA SER A 790 -18.59 3.94 0.31
C SER A 790 -18.61 5.37 0.81
N THR A 791 -18.60 5.49 2.14
CA THR A 791 -18.55 6.76 2.86
C THR A 791 -17.26 6.79 3.66
N ASN A 792 -16.47 7.81 3.49
CA ASN A 792 -15.31 8.08 4.32
C ASN A 792 -15.51 9.40 5.06
N ALA A 793 -15.11 9.43 6.33
CA ALA A 793 -15.11 10.63 7.13
C ALA A 793 -13.82 10.65 7.95
N SER A 794 -13.20 11.81 8.03
CA SER A 794 -12.03 11.99 8.89
C SER A 794 -12.09 13.33 9.60
N PHE A 795 -11.52 13.34 10.79
CA PHE A 795 -11.27 14.55 11.57
C PHE A 795 -9.82 14.54 12.00
N ARG A 796 -9.14 15.66 11.85
CA ARG A 796 -7.76 15.86 12.27
C ARG A 796 -7.64 17.15 13.06
N HIS A 797 -6.95 17.08 14.19
CA HIS A 797 -6.61 18.20 15.03
C HIS A 797 -5.10 18.29 15.20
N GLN A 798 -4.52 19.45 14.96
CA GLN A 798 -3.09 19.73 15.04
C GLN A 798 -2.85 21.06 15.70
N GLU A 799 -1.81 21.11 16.52
CA GLU A 799 -1.35 22.34 17.19
C GLU A 799 0.11 22.64 16.82
N ALA A 800 0.44 23.91 16.69
CA ALA A 800 1.79 24.43 16.51
C ALA A 800 1.87 25.83 17.12
N TYR A 801 3.08 26.32 17.40
CA TYR A 801 3.28 27.70 17.82
C TYR A 801 3.70 28.57 16.65
N MET A 802 3.13 29.76 16.57
CA MET A 802 3.50 30.79 15.60
C MET A 802 3.84 32.10 16.28
N ARG A 803 4.79 32.81 15.71
CA ARG A 803 5.11 34.20 16.05
C ARG A 803 5.37 34.96 14.76
N THR A 804 4.82 36.17 14.67
CA THR A 804 5.10 37.10 13.57
C THR A 804 5.92 38.26 14.13
N GLY A 805 6.97 38.64 13.45
CA GLY A 805 7.86 39.74 13.80
C GLY A 805 9.26 39.57 13.25
N SER A 806 10.07 40.64 13.36
CA SER A 806 11.44 40.61 12.86
C SER A 806 12.26 39.45 13.47
N ILE A 807 12.88 38.68 12.61
CA ILE A 807 13.81 37.61 13.00
C ILE A 807 15.20 38.26 13.11
N GLY A 808 15.66 38.57 14.34
CA GLY A 808 17.01 39.04 14.63
C GLY A 808 18.08 37.99 14.30
N ASN A 809 19.33 38.18 14.81
CA ASN A 809 20.36 37.16 14.63
C ASN A 809 19.87 35.81 15.13
N TYR A 810 19.93 34.77 14.29
CA TYR A 810 19.42 33.39 14.56
C TYR A 810 20.02 32.74 15.79
N ASN A 811 21.13 33.27 16.32
CA ASN A 811 21.82 32.78 17.51
C ASN A 811 21.29 33.38 18.81
N GLU A 812 20.45 34.42 18.75
CA GLU A 812 19.83 35.01 19.93
C GLU A 812 18.37 34.50 20.08
N SER A 813 18.06 34.04 21.27
CA SER A 813 16.78 33.40 21.60
C SER A 813 15.56 34.35 21.63
N ALA A 814 15.73 35.60 21.27
CA ALA A 814 14.71 36.65 21.39
C ALA A 814 14.70 37.53 20.13
N GLY A 815 13.91 37.14 19.13
CA GLY A 815 13.46 38.11 18.12
C GLY A 815 12.55 39.14 18.76
N THR A 816 12.54 40.39 18.24
CA THR A 816 11.71 41.51 18.70
C THR A 816 10.24 41.37 18.30
N GLY A 817 9.70 40.18 18.25
CA GLY A 817 8.30 39.88 17.90
C GLY A 817 7.43 39.67 19.16
N GLY A 818 6.11 39.71 18.98
CA GLY A 818 5.13 39.39 20.01
C GLY A 818 5.30 37.98 20.60
N ALA A 819 4.52 37.66 21.64
CA ALA A 819 4.52 36.32 22.24
C ALA A 819 4.10 35.27 21.16
N ALA A 820 4.71 34.08 21.24
CA ALA A 820 4.29 32.98 20.39
C ALA A 820 2.83 32.60 20.73
N VAL A 821 2.01 32.48 19.69
CA VAL A 821 0.59 32.14 19.79
C VAL A 821 0.40 30.69 19.40
N LEU A 822 -0.45 29.99 20.15
CA LEU A 822 -0.85 28.62 19.80
C LEU A 822 -1.79 28.66 18.59
N SER A 823 -1.36 28.09 17.50
CA SER A 823 -2.15 27.89 16.29
C SER A 823 -2.72 26.47 16.28
N THR A 824 -4.04 26.40 16.21
CA THR A 824 -4.78 25.14 16.13
C THR A 824 -5.41 25.01 14.76
N THR A 825 -5.22 23.88 14.10
CA THR A 825 -5.91 23.56 12.82
C THR A 825 -6.79 22.34 13.00
N GLU A 826 -8.06 22.50 12.67
CA GLU A 826 -9.04 21.43 12.58
C GLU A 826 -9.39 21.17 11.11
N THR A 827 -9.31 19.91 10.70
CA THR A 827 -9.68 19.48 9.36
C THR A 827 -10.78 18.43 9.45
N VAL A 828 -11.91 18.69 8.83
CA VAL A 828 -13.00 17.72 8.64
C VAL A 828 -13.03 17.35 7.17
N SER A 829 -12.91 16.06 6.85
CA SER A 829 -13.10 15.59 5.48
C SER A 829 -14.23 14.57 5.44
N ALA A 830 -15.11 14.71 4.47
CA ALA A 830 -16.20 13.78 4.22
C ALA A 830 -16.25 13.44 2.74
N GLY A 831 -16.30 12.16 2.41
CA GLY A 831 -16.38 11.70 1.04
C GLY A 831 -17.46 10.64 0.89
N GLN A 832 -18.19 10.70 -0.21
CA GLN A 832 -19.18 9.72 -0.61
C GLN A 832 -18.91 9.28 -2.03
N ARG A 833 -18.74 7.97 -2.23
CA ARG A 833 -18.62 7.35 -3.55
C ARG A 833 -19.78 6.39 -3.75
N ALA A 834 -20.37 6.41 -4.93
CA ALA A 834 -21.38 5.44 -5.32
C ALA A 834 -21.12 4.97 -6.75
N SER A 835 -21.36 3.70 -7.02
CA SER A 835 -21.35 3.18 -8.37
C SER A 835 -22.46 2.16 -8.57
N PHE A 836 -23.01 2.15 -9.77
CA PHE A 836 -24.01 1.20 -10.22
C PHE A 836 -23.53 0.61 -11.55
N THR A 837 -23.48 -0.70 -11.62
CA THR A 837 -23.07 -1.43 -12.82
C THR A 837 -24.22 -2.32 -13.28
N TYR A 838 -24.60 -2.17 -14.54
CA TYR A 838 -25.42 -3.13 -15.28
C TYR A 838 -24.52 -3.93 -16.20
N ARG A 839 -24.60 -5.24 -16.17
CA ARG A 839 -23.87 -6.14 -17.05
C ARG A 839 -24.84 -7.12 -17.66
N ASP A 840 -24.99 -7.05 -18.98
CA ASP A 840 -25.56 -8.17 -19.71
C ASP A 840 -24.45 -9.19 -19.99
N ASN A 841 -24.76 -10.48 -19.84
CA ASN A 841 -23.75 -11.54 -19.79
C ASN A 841 -22.82 -11.62 -21.00
N GLU A 842 -23.22 -11.07 -22.14
CA GLU A 842 -22.48 -11.25 -23.39
C GLU A 842 -22.07 -9.96 -24.11
N TRP A 843 -22.88 -8.88 -24.02
CA TRP A 843 -22.76 -7.79 -24.96
C TRP A 843 -22.39 -6.43 -24.37
N VAL A 844 -22.97 -6.08 -23.25
CA VAL A 844 -22.91 -4.71 -22.72
C VAL A 844 -22.63 -4.69 -21.23
N GLU A 845 -21.68 -3.85 -20.82
CA GLU A 845 -21.49 -3.45 -19.44
C GLU A 845 -21.58 -1.93 -19.35
N LEU A 846 -22.49 -1.44 -18.53
CA LEU A 846 -22.68 -0.02 -18.21
C LEU A 846 -22.33 0.21 -16.76
N THR A 847 -21.48 1.18 -16.47
CA THR A 847 -21.17 1.61 -15.11
C THR A 847 -21.39 3.12 -15.01
N VAL A 848 -22.17 3.53 -14.02
CA VAL A 848 -22.32 4.94 -13.63
C VAL A 848 -21.68 5.08 -12.25
N ASN A 849 -20.87 6.09 -12.08
CA ASN A 849 -20.20 6.40 -10.82
C ASN A 849 -20.31 7.88 -10.47
N GLY A 850 -20.33 8.14 -9.18
CA GLY A 850 -20.26 9.48 -8.64
C GLY A 850 -19.43 9.51 -7.37
N ASN A 851 -18.71 10.58 -7.16
CA ASN A 851 -17.90 10.83 -5.99
C ASN A 851 -18.02 12.29 -5.59
N ILE A 852 -18.18 12.55 -4.30
CA ILE A 852 -18.12 13.89 -3.72
C ILE A 852 -17.14 13.83 -2.55
N ASN A 853 -16.23 14.77 -2.49
CA ASN A 853 -15.34 14.98 -1.36
C ASN A 853 -15.45 16.42 -0.90
N PHE A 854 -15.74 16.58 0.36
CA PHE A 854 -15.80 17.87 1.07
C PHE A 854 -14.67 17.90 2.09
N ASN A 855 -13.93 19.01 2.13
CA ASN A 855 -12.96 19.29 3.18
C ASN A 855 -13.26 20.67 3.77
N HIS A 856 -13.41 20.70 5.07
CA HIS A 856 -13.51 21.91 5.88
C HIS A 856 -12.25 22.05 6.72
N ASN A 857 -11.60 23.20 6.63
CA ASN A 857 -10.42 23.52 7.42
C ASN A 857 -10.65 24.81 8.18
N GLU A 858 -10.41 24.77 9.48
CA GLU A 858 -10.47 25.91 10.38
C GLU A 858 -9.11 26.09 11.05
N ASN A 859 -8.60 27.31 11.10
CA ASN A 859 -7.38 27.64 11.81
C ASN A 859 -7.63 28.76 12.79
N SER A 860 -7.16 28.62 14.03
CA SER A 860 -7.43 29.56 15.11
C SER A 860 -6.77 30.94 14.95
N VAL A 861 -5.68 31.00 14.20
CA VAL A 861 -4.93 32.25 13.93
C VAL A 861 -5.53 32.96 12.74
N ARG A 862 -5.91 32.23 11.68
CA ARG A 862 -6.58 32.75 10.50
C ARG A 862 -8.08 32.84 10.77
N LYS A 863 -8.58 34.04 11.09
CA LYS A 863 -10.01 34.25 11.40
C LYS A 863 -10.86 34.57 10.16
N ASP A 864 -10.24 35.05 9.10
CA ASP A 864 -10.94 35.47 7.89
C ASP A 864 -10.76 34.44 6.77
N GLY A 865 -11.86 33.99 6.25
CA GLY A 865 -11.90 33.15 5.06
C GLY A 865 -12.21 31.69 5.34
N ASN A 866 -13.17 31.20 4.61
CA ASN A 866 -13.55 29.80 4.57
C ASN A 866 -12.52 29.03 3.75
N MET A 867 -11.92 27.98 4.33
CA MET A 867 -10.97 27.10 3.64
C MET A 867 -11.65 25.83 3.14
N ASP A 868 -12.92 25.88 2.83
CA ASP A 868 -13.70 24.76 2.34
C ASP A 868 -13.36 24.42 0.90
N THR A 869 -13.22 23.13 0.62
CA THR A 869 -13.11 22.65 -0.74
C THR A 869 -14.13 21.58 -1.03
N TYR A 870 -14.65 21.62 -2.25
CA TYR A 870 -15.60 20.66 -2.78
C TYR A 870 -15.06 20.07 -4.07
N ASN A 871 -14.89 18.76 -4.11
CA ASN A 871 -14.51 18.03 -5.31
C ASN A 871 -15.64 17.08 -5.67
N PHE A 872 -16.24 17.27 -6.83
CA PHE A 872 -17.28 16.40 -7.37
C PHE A 872 -16.72 15.68 -8.58
N SER A 873 -16.96 14.40 -8.70
CA SER A 873 -16.77 13.71 -9.96
C SER A 873 -17.92 12.77 -10.23
N TYR A 874 -18.40 12.76 -11.46
CA TYR A 874 -19.45 11.87 -11.91
C TYR A 874 -19.22 11.49 -13.36
N GLY A 875 -19.55 10.25 -13.67
CA GLY A 875 -19.29 9.77 -15.01
C GLY A 875 -19.90 8.41 -15.29
N GLY A 876 -19.66 7.96 -16.49
CA GLY A 876 -20.14 6.68 -16.96
C GLY A 876 -19.12 6.00 -17.83
N ARG A 877 -19.14 4.67 -17.80
CA ARG A 877 -18.35 3.80 -18.65
C ARG A 877 -19.26 2.82 -19.35
N VAL A 878 -19.00 2.64 -20.64
CA VAL A 878 -19.67 1.67 -21.51
C VAL A 878 -18.61 0.72 -22.05
N ASN A 879 -18.81 -0.57 -21.91
CA ASN A 879 -18.03 -1.61 -22.58
C ASN A 879 -19.00 -2.44 -23.44
N VAL A 880 -18.70 -2.55 -24.72
CA VAL A 880 -19.52 -3.30 -25.67
C VAL A 880 -18.67 -4.37 -26.34
N THR A 881 -19.13 -5.61 -26.29
CA THR A 881 -18.60 -6.71 -27.09
C THR A 881 -19.44 -6.80 -28.35
N LEU A 882 -18.81 -6.73 -29.53
CA LEU A 882 -19.54 -6.75 -30.79
C LEU A 882 -20.03 -8.18 -31.13
N PRO A 883 -21.03 -8.33 -32.01
CA PRO A 883 -21.68 -9.63 -32.28
C PRO A 883 -20.74 -10.78 -32.71
N TRP A 884 -19.67 -10.48 -33.39
CA TRP A 884 -18.63 -11.46 -33.74
C TRP A 884 -17.70 -11.86 -32.60
N LYS A 885 -17.93 -11.34 -31.39
CA LYS A 885 -17.30 -11.73 -30.10
C LYS A 885 -15.79 -11.51 -29.97
N ASN A 886 -15.07 -11.13 -31.00
CA ASN A 886 -13.63 -10.86 -30.94
C ASN A 886 -13.29 -9.37 -31.04
N ALA A 887 -14.28 -8.49 -31.01
CA ALA A 887 -14.09 -7.05 -31.02
C ALA A 887 -14.82 -6.39 -29.87
N HIS A 888 -14.15 -5.44 -29.21
CA HIS A 888 -14.64 -4.72 -28.04
C HIS A 888 -14.45 -3.22 -28.22
N ILE A 889 -15.44 -2.47 -27.78
CA ILE A 889 -15.38 -1.02 -27.69
C ILE A 889 -15.61 -0.62 -26.24
N ALA A 890 -14.76 0.25 -25.73
CA ALA A 890 -14.94 0.84 -24.41
C ALA A 890 -14.85 2.36 -24.51
N SER A 891 -15.72 3.04 -23.78
CA SER A 891 -15.67 4.50 -23.66
C SER A 891 -16.04 4.89 -22.26
N ASP A 892 -15.34 5.86 -21.71
CA ASP A 892 -15.69 6.46 -20.43
C ASP A 892 -15.62 7.99 -20.52
N ILE A 893 -16.60 8.61 -19.89
CA ILE A 893 -16.69 10.05 -19.74
C ILE A 893 -16.83 10.37 -18.26
N ASN A 894 -16.03 11.31 -17.79
CA ASN A 894 -16.02 11.71 -16.39
C ASN A 894 -15.89 13.23 -16.28
N MET A 895 -16.81 13.85 -15.55
CA MET A 895 -16.76 15.26 -15.16
C MET A 895 -16.15 15.36 -13.78
N SER A 896 -15.15 16.23 -13.62
CA SER A 896 -14.51 16.53 -12.34
C SER A 896 -14.58 18.03 -12.09
N SER A 897 -15.22 18.43 -10.99
CA SER A 897 -15.43 19.82 -10.62
C SER A 897 -14.72 20.13 -9.32
N ARG A 898 -13.98 21.21 -9.27
CA ARG A 898 -13.26 21.68 -8.07
C ARG A 898 -13.73 23.09 -7.70
N ARG A 899 -14.01 23.28 -6.41
CA ARG A 899 -14.45 24.55 -5.83
C ARG A 899 -13.76 24.80 -4.49
N GLY A 900 -13.54 26.07 -4.17
CA GLY A 900 -12.90 26.52 -2.93
C GLY A 900 -11.38 26.54 -2.97
N TYR A 901 -10.77 26.40 -4.13
CA TYR A 901 -9.33 26.52 -4.34
C TYR A 901 -8.91 27.96 -4.63
N SER A 902 -7.61 28.25 -4.60
CA SER A 902 -7.06 29.57 -4.93
C SER A 902 -7.19 29.85 -6.44
N GLY A 903 -7.35 31.11 -6.80
CA GLY A 903 -7.21 31.64 -8.14
C GLY A 903 -7.84 30.80 -9.25
N SER A 904 -7.06 30.46 -10.26
CA SER A 904 -7.47 29.72 -11.46
C SER A 904 -7.72 28.22 -11.24
N TYR A 905 -7.51 27.71 -10.03
CA TYR A 905 -7.61 26.27 -9.72
C TYR A 905 -9.05 25.78 -9.51
N ASN A 906 -10.02 26.69 -9.41
CA ASN A 906 -11.45 26.37 -9.45
C ASN A 906 -11.88 26.13 -10.89
N ARG A 907 -12.03 24.85 -11.29
CA ARG A 907 -12.42 24.52 -12.66
C ARG A 907 -13.18 23.21 -12.75
N ASP A 908 -13.78 23.03 -13.90
CA ASP A 908 -14.47 21.83 -14.33
C ASP A 908 -13.64 21.16 -15.42
N ASP A 909 -13.30 19.88 -15.25
CA ASP A 909 -12.57 19.08 -16.22
C ASP A 909 -13.49 17.99 -16.76
N LEU A 910 -13.69 17.94 -18.07
CA LEU A 910 -14.45 16.89 -18.74
C LEU A 910 -13.48 15.95 -19.46
N ILE A 911 -13.25 14.80 -18.89
CA ILE A 911 -12.32 13.80 -19.41
C ILE A 911 -13.11 12.74 -20.16
N TRP A 912 -12.78 12.53 -21.43
CA TRP A 912 -13.37 11.51 -22.27
C TRP A 912 -12.29 10.61 -22.84
N ASN A 913 -12.40 9.29 -22.54
CA ASN A 913 -11.51 8.25 -23.07
C ASN A 913 -12.31 7.27 -23.92
N ALA A 914 -11.67 6.76 -24.97
CA ALA A 914 -12.25 5.72 -25.80
C ALA A 914 -11.19 4.70 -26.22
N SER A 915 -11.60 3.45 -26.38
CA SER A 915 -10.76 2.40 -26.92
C SER A 915 -11.56 1.42 -27.77
N ALA A 916 -10.89 0.88 -28.78
CA ALA A 916 -11.41 -0.18 -29.60
C ALA A 916 -10.34 -1.29 -29.72
N SER A 917 -10.74 -2.53 -29.62
CA SER A 917 -9.84 -3.67 -29.78
C SER A 917 -10.48 -4.77 -30.58
N MET A 918 -9.64 -5.49 -31.35
CA MET A 918 -10.07 -6.63 -32.14
C MET A 918 -9.02 -7.73 -32.07
N SER A 919 -9.47 -8.94 -31.76
CA SER A 919 -8.61 -10.11 -31.66
C SER A 919 -8.70 -10.92 -32.96
N PHE A 920 -7.58 -11.49 -33.37
CA PHE A 920 -7.41 -12.24 -34.61
C PHE A 920 -6.39 -13.37 -34.39
N PHE A 921 -6.08 -14.12 -35.41
CA PHE A 921 -5.36 -15.39 -35.41
C PHE A 921 -6.15 -16.54 -34.76
N ARG A 922 -5.62 -17.74 -34.93
CA ARG A 922 -6.23 -18.94 -34.36
C ARG A 922 -6.23 -18.88 -32.81
N GLY A 923 -7.41 -19.04 -32.24
CA GLY A 923 -7.59 -18.96 -30.80
C GLY A 923 -7.50 -17.54 -30.21
N ASN A 924 -7.71 -16.51 -31.06
CA ASN A 924 -7.66 -15.09 -30.66
C ASN A 924 -6.33 -14.69 -30.04
N SER A 925 -5.22 -15.31 -30.51
CA SER A 925 -3.90 -15.09 -29.87
C SER A 925 -3.27 -13.74 -30.17
N GLY A 926 -3.76 -12.99 -31.16
CA GLY A 926 -3.31 -11.63 -31.46
C GLY A 926 -4.43 -10.61 -31.25
N THR A 927 -4.16 -9.47 -30.65
CA THR A 927 -5.12 -8.38 -30.45
C THR A 927 -4.50 -7.06 -30.89
N LEU A 928 -5.21 -6.33 -31.75
CA LEU A 928 -4.95 -4.93 -32.05
C LEU A 928 -5.87 -4.07 -31.18
N ARG A 929 -5.32 -3.11 -30.43
CA ARG A 929 -6.08 -2.17 -29.61
C ARG A 929 -5.65 -0.74 -29.89
N ILE A 930 -6.61 0.13 -30.10
CA ILE A 930 -6.42 1.57 -30.24
C ILE A 930 -7.05 2.22 -29.01
N GLU A 931 -6.31 3.08 -28.35
CA GLU A 931 -6.75 3.84 -27.17
C GLU A 931 -6.54 5.32 -27.39
N TYR A 932 -7.56 6.12 -27.09
CA TYR A 932 -7.49 7.56 -27.09
C TYR A 932 -7.83 8.06 -25.68
N PHE A 933 -6.86 8.64 -25.01
CA PHE A 933 -6.99 9.20 -23.67
C PHE A 933 -7.24 10.71 -23.74
N ASP A 934 -8.15 11.19 -22.90
CA ASP A 934 -8.55 12.58 -22.76
C ASP A 934 -8.73 13.27 -24.11
N ILE A 935 -9.74 12.79 -24.88
CA ILE A 935 -10.05 13.25 -26.24
C ILE A 935 -10.25 14.77 -26.29
N LEU A 936 -10.73 15.36 -25.19
CA LEU A 936 -11.01 16.79 -25.07
C LEU A 936 -9.79 17.61 -24.60
N ASN A 937 -8.73 16.95 -24.15
CA ASN A 937 -7.52 17.55 -23.58
C ASN A 937 -7.81 18.55 -22.45
N ASP A 938 -8.71 18.17 -21.52
CA ASP A 938 -9.22 19.06 -20.47
C ASP A 938 -8.80 18.66 -19.05
N GLU A 939 -7.99 17.60 -18.89
CA GLU A 939 -7.53 17.12 -17.57
C GLU A 939 -6.62 18.17 -16.90
N SER A 940 -6.89 18.50 -15.65
CA SER A 940 -5.98 19.24 -14.79
C SER A 940 -5.76 18.52 -13.48
N ASN A 941 -4.56 18.66 -12.90
CA ASN A 941 -4.15 17.93 -11.70
C ASN A 941 -3.77 18.91 -10.58
N VAL A 942 -4.75 19.24 -9.73
CA VAL A 942 -4.61 20.19 -8.61
C VAL A 942 -4.87 19.48 -7.29
N ASN A 943 -4.06 19.80 -6.29
CA ASN A 943 -4.18 19.27 -4.94
C ASN A 943 -3.99 20.38 -3.89
N ARG A 944 -4.71 20.29 -2.74
CA ARG A 944 -4.56 21.19 -1.58
C ARG A 944 -3.97 20.47 -0.38
N SER A 945 -3.03 21.12 0.29
CA SER A 945 -2.55 20.77 1.62
C SER A 945 -2.78 21.89 2.61
N VAL A 946 -3.16 21.56 3.85
CA VAL A 946 -3.34 22.52 4.95
C VAL A 946 -2.62 22.03 6.19
N SER A 947 -1.93 22.93 6.86
CA SER A 947 -1.22 22.71 8.11
C SER A 947 -1.60 23.77 9.16
N ALA A 948 -1.08 23.64 10.38
CA ALA A 948 -1.29 24.63 11.42
C ALA A 948 -0.71 26.03 11.09
N THR A 949 0.23 26.12 10.15
CA THR A 949 0.97 27.33 9.83
C THR A 949 0.74 27.87 8.42
N GLY A 950 -0.04 27.16 7.59
CA GLY A 950 -0.28 27.60 6.22
C GLY A 950 -1.08 26.62 5.38
N ARG A 951 -1.41 27.05 4.17
CA ARG A 951 -2.01 26.21 3.12
C ARG A 951 -1.21 26.29 1.83
N SER A 952 -1.32 25.28 0.97
CA SER A 952 -0.74 25.30 -0.37
C SER A 952 -1.64 24.56 -1.35
N ASP A 953 -1.91 25.18 -2.48
CA ASP A 953 -2.55 24.61 -3.66
C ASP A 953 -1.48 24.35 -4.71
N THR A 954 -1.39 23.14 -5.23
CA THR A 954 -0.36 22.74 -6.18
C THR A 954 -0.99 22.16 -7.43
N ARG A 955 -0.58 22.63 -8.59
CA ARG A 955 -0.92 22.11 -9.92
C ARG A 955 0.28 21.38 -10.50
N ASN A 956 0.07 20.15 -10.97
CA ASN A 956 1.08 19.38 -11.68
C ASN A 956 0.68 19.25 -13.15
N TYR A 957 1.60 19.51 -14.04
CA TYR A 957 1.39 19.40 -15.48
C TYR A 957 1.66 17.96 -15.94
N ASN A 958 0.81 17.44 -16.79
CA ASN A 958 0.84 16.07 -17.31
C ASN A 958 0.69 16.05 -18.83
N ILE A 959 1.01 14.93 -19.45
CA ILE A 959 0.53 14.63 -20.79
C ILE A 959 -0.89 14.07 -20.62
N ASN A 960 -1.86 14.84 -21.05
CA ASN A 960 -3.26 14.48 -20.82
C ASN A 960 -3.80 13.74 -22.03
N SER A 961 -3.75 14.34 -23.21
CA SER A 961 -4.36 13.81 -24.42
C SER A 961 -3.35 13.08 -25.31
N TYR A 962 -3.63 11.81 -25.65
CA TYR A 962 -2.78 11.03 -26.53
C TYR A 962 -3.51 9.81 -27.12
N ILE A 963 -3.02 9.34 -28.26
CA ILE A 963 -3.47 8.12 -28.93
C ILE A 963 -2.37 7.07 -28.83
N MET A 964 -2.75 5.83 -28.54
CA MET A 964 -1.86 4.68 -28.57
C MET A 964 -2.46 3.52 -29.36
N VAL A 965 -1.62 2.83 -30.10
CA VAL A 965 -1.97 1.60 -30.84
C VAL A 965 -1.13 0.47 -30.27
N HIS A 966 -1.79 -0.53 -29.71
CA HIS A 966 -1.21 -1.72 -29.12
C HIS A 966 -1.35 -2.93 -30.01
N PHE A 967 -0.30 -3.71 -30.13
CA PHE A 967 -0.32 -5.07 -30.64
C PHE A 967 0.04 -6.03 -29.50
N ILE A 968 -0.89 -6.92 -29.15
CA ILE A 968 -0.76 -7.86 -28.05
C ILE A 968 -0.78 -9.28 -28.64
N TYR A 969 0.20 -10.12 -28.25
CA TYR A 969 0.30 -11.49 -28.72
C TYR A 969 0.69 -12.45 -27.58
#